data_eee89cb97304f08003a0e9a945d4dda9
#
_entry.id   eee89cb97304f08003a0e9a945d4dda9
#
_cell.length_a   1.000
_cell.length_b   1.000
_cell.length_c   1.000
_cell.angle_alpha   90.00
_cell.angle_beta   90.00
_cell.angle_gamma   90.00
#
_symmetry.space_group_name_H-M   'P 1'
#
loop_
_entity.id
_entity.type
_entity.pdbx_description
1 polymer ?
#
loop_
_entity_poly.entity_id
_entity_poly.type
_entity_poly.pdbx_seq_one_letter_code
_entity_poly.pdbx_strand_id
1 'polypeptide(L)'
;MKGQDFTGYWPSSPQWNLDGSAIYFRWNKDGKGESEPYLYRLKSAELKEVSEAAFKEMIPFDPQQQKFSNQITLLQQSLILTDRKSMKSTLLLQTDHFISDVYRLSENEASLRMDGDFYRISFNASGMFQMVQLTRYVEPKKGEKRDSTLLEMQQRSLFQYLRDQEPESIRPIRSSFETVKVTPLPAAFSAISGRFLSLQHQVVLLREDELPEEKRTTYTAFITSDGYLKSKNARAKVSANEPNQRMYLHGLVKDTLVPLDFSKLSDIRAKASYLDTNGGKVYKQDRPVFLHDPIFAKTKPLALIDVRAADNKDRWIVVVDLIHGKVTEIERQHDEAWIGGPGISEWNMEKGTLGFVNQDEVVYFQSEENGFSQLYEINLSSKRKELVFPGGVNFEMHSVSLSADGTKYFIVHNGNNPRCLQGAWLHRIHKKMLPVISNASAGFKDLVLSPNELNFAYLYSSATSPWELYLKEGNNAPQKITKSTTTSFDQYPWISPSYITFPGNDGKEVYARQYTPSPEVKNGATILFVHGAGYLQNAHAWWSHYYREYMFHNLLVSSGYTVLDIDYRASAGYGRDYRTAIYRHMGGRDVQDFLDAKKYLATLNLDTNRVGIYGGSYGGFVTLMSLFQHPDAFACGAALRSVTDWAHYNHEYTSNILNYPETDPEAYRKSSPIYFAEGLKKPLLMLHGMVDDNVQFQDIVRLQQRLIELGKIDWELAAYPVEEHGFKEAYSWFDEYRRILNLFNKHLAKP
;
A
#
# COMPACT_ATOMS: atom_id res chain seq x y z
N MET A 1 -9.85 11.33 -22.41
CA MET A 1 -11.01 10.51 -22.03
C MET A 1 -10.77 9.02 -22.26
N LYS A 2 -10.15 8.62 -23.37
CA LYS A 2 -9.84 7.20 -23.65
C LYS A 2 -8.78 6.57 -22.73
N GLY A 3 -8.21 7.33 -21.79
CA GLY A 3 -7.22 6.81 -20.86
C GLY A 3 -5.98 6.28 -21.58
N GLN A 4 -5.57 5.05 -21.26
CA GLN A 4 -4.38 4.43 -21.85
C GLN A 4 -4.53 4.12 -23.35
N ASP A 5 -5.73 3.97 -23.90
CA ASP A 5 -5.92 3.87 -25.35
C ASP A 5 -5.45 5.13 -26.09
N PHE A 6 -5.38 6.25 -25.39
CA PHE A 6 -4.86 7.51 -25.94
C PHE A 6 -3.40 7.76 -25.52
N THR A 7 -3.06 7.56 -24.24
CA THR A 7 -1.69 7.80 -23.77
C THR A 7 -0.71 6.72 -24.20
N GLY A 8 -1.19 5.53 -24.44
CA GLY A 8 -0.43 4.28 -24.53
C GLY A 8 -0.34 3.57 -23.20
N TYR A 9 -0.09 2.28 -23.25
CA TYR A 9 0.03 1.39 -22.09
C TYR A 9 1.50 1.24 -21.73
N TRP A 10 1.89 1.67 -20.56
CA TRP A 10 3.29 1.55 -20.10
C TRP A 10 3.61 0.17 -19.56
N PRO A 11 4.90 -0.23 -19.61
CA PRO A 11 5.34 -1.51 -19.06
C PRO A 11 5.17 -1.58 -17.53
N SER A 12 5.20 -2.80 -17.00
CA SER A 12 5.07 -3.08 -15.57
C SER A 12 5.89 -4.28 -15.14
N SER A 13 6.13 -4.40 -13.83
CA SER A 13 6.72 -5.57 -13.18
C SER A 13 8.05 -6.02 -13.79
N PRO A 14 9.07 -5.16 -13.96
CA PRO A 14 10.37 -5.57 -14.45
C PRO A 14 11.03 -6.54 -13.48
N GLN A 15 11.68 -7.59 -14.00
CA GLN A 15 12.39 -8.60 -13.24
C GLN A 15 13.65 -9.01 -13.98
N TRP A 16 14.74 -9.22 -13.26
CA TRP A 16 15.93 -9.83 -13.81
C TRP A 16 15.79 -11.35 -13.88
N ASN A 17 16.30 -11.95 -14.95
CA ASN A 17 16.55 -13.37 -14.95
C ASN A 17 17.72 -13.71 -14.03
N LEU A 18 17.88 -14.98 -13.72
CA LEU A 18 18.82 -15.50 -12.72
C LEU A 18 20.29 -15.08 -12.98
N ASP A 19 20.75 -15.02 -14.22
CA ASP A 19 22.12 -14.68 -14.58
C ASP A 19 22.34 -13.19 -14.86
N GLY A 20 21.28 -12.37 -14.80
CA GLY A 20 21.34 -10.94 -15.06
C GLY A 20 21.58 -10.56 -16.52
N SER A 21 21.42 -11.48 -17.48
CA SER A 21 21.59 -11.22 -18.91
C SER A 21 20.37 -10.61 -19.58
N ALA A 22 19.22 -10.63 -18.91
CA ALA A 22 17.95 -10.18 -19.47
C ALA A 22 16.99 -9.63 -18.41
N ILE A 23 16.10 -8.76 -18.87
CA ILE A 23 15.00 -8.20 -18.09
C ILE A 23 13.68 -8.70 -18.69
N TYR A 24 12.84 -9.28 -17.87
CA TYR A 24 11.48 -9.67 -18.20
C TYR A 24 10.51 -8.65 -17.60
N PHE A 25 9.41 -8.36 -18.32
CA PHE A 25 8.38 -7.42 -17.87
C PHE A 25 7.07 -7.68 -18.62
N ARG A 26 5.99 -7.06 -18.16
CA ARG A 26 4.70 -7.12 -18.84
C ARG A 26 4.38 -5.80 -19.53
N TRP A 27 3.78 -5.90 -20.72
CA TRP A 27 3.43 -4.72 -21.50
C TRP A 27 2.29 -4.98 -22.49
N ASN A 28 1.24 -4.16 -22.43
CA ASN A 28 0.19 -4.15 -23.43
C ASN A 28 0.57 -3.15 -24.56
N LYS A 29 1.59 -3.51 -25.35
CA LYS A 29 2.19 -2.63 -26.34
C LYS A 29 1.20 -2.12 -27.39
N ASP A 30 0.31 -3.00 -27.84
CA ASP A 30 -0.61 -2.72 -28.94
C ASP A 30 -1.99 -2.24 -28.48
N GLY A 31 -2.24 -2.15 -27.19
CA GLY A 31 -3.52 -1.76 -26.60
C GLY A 31 -4.64 -2.78 -26.85
N LYS A 32 -4.28 -4.04 -27.12
CA LYS A 32 -5.22 -5.11 -27.50
C LYS A 32 -5.33 -6.16 -26.40
N GLY A 33 -6.21 -5.97 -25.44
CA GLY A 33 -6.46 -6.97 -24.40
C GLY A 33 -5.54 -6.86 -23.20
N GLU A 34 -5.02 -7.97 -22.69
CA GLU A 34 -4.17 -8.06 -21.49
C GLU A 34 -2.71 -7.70 -21.80
N SER A 35 -1.93 -7.48 -20.74
CA SER A 35 -0.50 -7.22 -20.85
C SER A 35 0.26 -8.49 -21.20
N GLU A 36 0.95 -8.50 -22.31
CA GLU A 36 1.77 -9.60 -22.79
C GLU A 36 3.18 -9.58 -22.17
N PRO A 37 3.84 -10.72 -22.01
CA PRO A 37 5.20 -10.79 -21.51
C PRO A 37 6.23 -10.41 -22.57
N TYR A 38 7.19 -9.59 -22.15
CA TYR A 38 8.32 -9.12 -22.97
C TYR A 38 9.65 -9.46 -22.34
N LEU A 39 10.66 -9.59 -23.18
CA LEU A 39 12.05 -9.82 -22.82
C LEU A 39 12.94 -8.77 -23.46
N TYR A 40 13.83 -8.17 -22.67
CA TYR A 40 14.95 -7.36 -23.17
C TYR A 40 16.29 -8.05 -22.85
N ARG A 41 17.10 -8.39 -23.88
CA ARG A 41 18.43 -9.00 -23.75
C ARG A 41 19.49 -7.91 -23.78
N LEU A 42 20.32 -7.82 -22.75
CA LEU A 42 21.35 -6.78 -22.64
C LEU A 42 22.37 -6.84 -23.77
N LYS A 43 22.97 -8.01 -23.99
CA LYS A 43 24.08 -8.18 -24.94
C LYS A 43 23.72 -7.86 -26.40
N SER A 44 22.50 -8.18 -26.82
CA SER A 44 22.02 -7.95 -28.19
C SER A 44 21.18 -6.69 -28.34
N ALA A 45 20.83 -6.04 -27.24
CA ALA A 45 19.84 -4.95 -27.17
C ALA A 45 18.50 -5.33 -27.82
N GLU A 46 18.15 -6.62 -27.78
CA GLU A 46 16.95 -7.17 -28.41
C GLU A 46 15.74 -7.05 -27.48
N LEU A 47 14.71 -6.37 -27.94
CA LEU A 47 13.41 -6.32 -27.27
C LEU A 47 12.40 -7.14 -28.07
N LYS A 48 11.82 -8.16 -27.45
CA LYS A 48 10.79 -8.98 -28.07
C LYS A 48 9.72 -9.46 -27.12
N GLU A 49 8.56 -9.75 -27.67
CA GLU A 49 7.49 -10.48 -27.02
C GLU A 49 7.87 -11.95 -26.87
N VAL A 50 7.48 -12.56 -25.76
CA VAL A 50 7.69 -13.97 -25.49
C VAL A 50 6.33 -14.61 -25.13
N SER A 51 6.22 -15.93 -25.32
CA SER A 51 4.99 -16.63 -24.95
C SER A 51 4.81 -16.68 -23.43
N GLU A 52 3.55 -16.77 -22.97
CA GLU A 52 3.24 -16.98 -21.56
C GLU A 52 3.94 -18.25 -20.99
N ALA A 53 4.08 -19.30 -21.79
CA ALA A 53 4.81 -20.49 -21.38
C ALA A 53 6.29 -20.17 -21.12
N ALA A 54 6.95 -19.48 -22.04
CA ALA A 54 8.36 -19.10 -21.89
C ALA A 54 8.57 -18.12 -20.71
N PHE A 55 7.60 -17.23 -20.46
CA PHE A 55 7.65 -16.32 -19.31
C PHE A 55 7.47 -17.08 -17.98
N LYS A 56 6.57 -18.06 -17.93
CA LYS A 56 6.35 -18.90 -16.74
C LYS A 56 7.52 -19.85 -16.45
N GLU A 57 8.31 -20.20 -17.47
CA GLU A 57 9.52 -21.02 -17.33
C GLU A 57 10.75 -20.19 -16.94
N MET A 58 10.66 -18.87 -17.00
CA MET A 58 11.75 -17.99 -16.61
C MET A 58 12.04 -18.13 -15.11
N ILE A 59 13.31 -18.31 -14.78
CA ILE A 59 13.78 -18.30 -13.39
C ILE A 59 14.11 -16.86 -13.00
N PRO A 60 13.30 -16.18 -12.17
CA PRO A 60 13.60 -14.84 -11.71
C PRO A 60 14.76 -14.86 -10.72
N PHE A 61 15.55 -13.80 -10.72
CA PHE A 61 16.58 -13.63 -9.71
C PHE A 61 15.97 -13.41 -8.33
N ASP A 62 16.42 -14.17 -7.34
CA ASP A 62 16.05 -14.00 -5.93
C ASP A 62 17.24 -13.47 -5.14
N PRO A 63 17.20 -12.20 -4.68
CA PRO A 63 18.28 -11.61 -3.89
C PRO A 63 18.56 -12.33 -2.58
N GLN A 64 17.55 -12.96 -1.97
CA GLN A 64 17.70 -13.67 -0.69
C GLN A 64 18.57 -14.93 -0.83
N GLN A 65 18.61 -15.50 -2.03
CA GLN A 65 19.41 -16.70 -2.34
C GLN A 65 20.75 -16.38 -3.03
N GLN A 66 21.10 -15.13 -3.22
CA GLN A 66 22.29 -14.70 -4.00
C GLN A 66 23.61 -15.33 -3.53
N LYS A 67 23.74 -15.61 -2.24
CA LYS A 67 24.95 -16.21 -1.64
C LYS A 67 25.19 -17.69 -2.00
N PHE A 68 24.18 -18.38 -2.55
CA PHE A 68 24.27 -19.80 -2.88
C PHE A 68 24.67 -20.04 -4.35
N SER A 69 25.33 -21.15 -4.62
CA SER A 69 25.76 -21.53 -5.98
C SER A 69 24.59 -21.89 -6.90
N ASN A 70 23.44 -22.20 -6.31
CA ASN A 70 22.20 -22.52 -7.01
C ASN A 70 21.01 -21.79 -6.35
N GLN A 71 19.87 -21.77 -7.04
CA GLN A 71 18.64 -21.14 -6.55
C GLN A 71 17.48 -22.14 -6.57
N ILE A 72 16.67 -22.16 -5.53
CA ILE A 72 15.38 -22.84 -5.52
C ILE A 72 14.30 -21.84 -5.91
N THR A 73 13.50 -22.21 -6.90
CA THR A 73 12.37 -21.40 -7.37
C THR A 73 11.10 -22.23 -7.31
N LEU A 74 10.03 -21.64 -6.76
CA LEU A 74 8.69 -22.23 -6.81
C LEU A 74 7.98 -21.73 -8.07
N LEU A 75 7.71 -22.63 -9.00
CA LEU A 75 6.95 -22.36 -10.21
C LEU A 75 5.75 -23.31 -10.28
N GLN A 76 4.55 -22.77 -10.27
CA GLN A 76 3.29 -23.55 -10.42
C GLN A 76 3.23 -24.82 -9.53
N GLN A 77 3.52 -24.69 -8.22
CA GLN A 77 3.59 -25.82 -7.27
C GLN A 77 4.70 -26.85 -7.56
N SER A 78 5.70 -26.46 -8.36
CA SER A 78 6.91 -27.24 -8.60
C SER A 78 8.12 -26.52 -8.00
N LEU A 79 8.95 -27.23 -7.25
CA LEU A 79 10.24 -26.74 -6.76
C LEU A 79 11.33 -27.09 -7.77
N ILE A 80 12.01 -26.06 -8.26
CA ILE A 80 13.06 -26.19 -9.26
C ILE A 80 14.37 -25.69 -8.67
N LEU A 81 15.41 -26.52 -8.73
CA LEU A 81 16.78 -26.15 -8.37
C LEU A 81 17.52 -25.75 -9.64
N THR A 82 18.04 -24.52 -9.70
CA THR A 82 18.80 -24.04 -10.85
C THR A 82 20.23 -23.69 -10.44
N ASP A 83 21.20 -24.33 -11.07
CA ASP A 83 22.62 -23.97 -10.92
C ASP A 83 22.91 -22.64 -11.61
N ARG A 84 23.46 -21.68 -10.88
CA ARG A 84 23.66 -20.30 -11.36
C ARG A 84 24.72 -20.18 -12.45
N LYS A 85 25.69 -21.09 -12.48
CA LYS A 85 26.80 -21.05 -13.45
C LYS A 85 26.42 -21.71 -14.77
N SER A 86 25.84 -22.89 -14.70
CA SER A 86 25.47 -23.65 -15.89
C SER A 86 24.08 -23.35 -16.41
N MET A 87 23.26 -22.67 -15.61
CA MET A 87 21.81 -22.39 -15.85
C MET A 87 20.99 -23.68 -16.04
N LYS A 88 21.52 -24.81 -15.59
CA LYS A 88 20.81 -26.09 -15.65
C LYS A 88 19.81 -26.20 -14.50
N SER A 89 18.57 -26.46 -14.84
CA SER A 89 17.48 -26.65 -13.89
C SER A 89 17.19 -28.15 -13.66
N THR A 90 16.86 -28.47 -12.41
CA THR A 90 16.47 -29.81 -11.97
C THR A 90 15.19 -29.70 -11.17
N LEU A 91 14.18 -30.50 -11.51
CA LEU A 91 12.94 -30.58 -10.75
C LEU A 91 13.22 -31.34 -9.43
N LEU A 92 12.98 -30.68 -8.30
CA LEU A 92 13.08 -31.29 -6.97
C LEU A 92 11.76 -31.93 -6.54
N LEU A 93 10.67 -31.21 -6.67
CA LEU A 93 9.34 -31.62 -6.19
C LEU A 93 8.27 -31.08 -7.12
N GLN A 94 7.29 -31.90 -7.46
CA GLN A 94 6.03 -31.52 -8.08
C GLN A 94 4.88 -32.12 -7.28
N THR A 95 3.88 -31.32 -6.96
CA THR A 95 2.76 -31.75 -6.12
C THR A 95 1.49 -30.94 -6.44
N ASP A 96 0.34 -31.53 -6.14
CA ASP A 96 -0.95 -30.83 -6.19
C ASP A 96 -1.27 -30.08 -4.87
N HIS A 97 -0.43 -30.27 -3.85
CA HIS A 97 -0.53 -29.56 -2.58
C HIS A 97 -0.05 -28.12 -2.71
N PHE A 98 -0.67 -27.21 -1.96
CA PHE A 98 -0.28 -25.80 -1.96
C PHE A 98 1.05 -25.58 -1.24
N ILE A 99 2.09 -25.23 -1.99
CA ILE A 99 3.42 -24.87 -1.43
C ILE A 99 3.52 -23.36 -1.29
N SER A 100 4.05 -22.91 -0.15
CA SER A 100 4.42 -21.52 0.12
C SER A 100 5.68 -21.46 0.99
N ASP A 101 6.15 -20.23 1.28
CA ASP A 101 7.22 -19.96 2.24
C ASP A 101 8.46 -20.84 2.08
N VAL A 102 9.00 -20.85 0.85
CA VAL A 102 10.24 -21.58 0.55
C VAL A 102 11.43 -20.74 1.00
N TYR A 103 12.18 -21.23 2.00
CA TYR A 103 13.36 -20.56 2.53
C TYR A 103 14.61 -21.42 2.36
N ARG A 104 15.64 -20.81 1.80
CA ARG A 104 16.95 -21.43 1.63
C ARG A 104 17.77 -21.36 2.92
N LEU A 105 18.33 -22.49 3.35
CA LEU A 105 19.10 -22.60 4.59
C LEU A 105 20.60 -22.76 4.33
N SER A 106 20.95 -23.65 3.43
CA SER A 106 22.33 -23.94 3.03
C SER A 106 22.39 -24.30 1.54
N GLU A 107 23.56 -24.64 1.03
CA GLU A 107 23.74 -25.11 -0.35
C GLU A 107 22.84 -26.31 -0.67
N ASN A 108 22.50 -27.13 0.31
CA ASN A 108 21.80 -28.40 0.12
C ASN A 108 20.53 -28.54 0.97
N GLU A 109 20.06 -27.47 1.61
CA GLU A 109 18.89 -27.53 2.47
C GLU A 109 17.97 -26.31 2.28
N ALA A 110 16.69 -26.58 2.34
CA ALA A 110 15.64 -25.56 2.40
C ALA A 110 14.49 -26.01 3.30
N SER A 111 13.64 -25.08 3.68
CA SER A 111 12.33 -25.37 4.25
C SER A 111 11.23 -24.86 3.33
N LEU A 112 10.09 -25.51 3.40
CA LEU A 112 8.87 -25.07 2.73
C LEU A 112 7.67 -25.26 3.64
N ARG A 113 6.60 -24.54 3.36
CA ARG A 113 5.30 -24.77 3.95
C ARG A 113 4.38 -25.41 2.90
N MET A 114 3.75 -26.52 3.23
CA MET A 114 2.81 -27.22 2.37
C MET A 114 1.54 -27.53 3.17
N ASP A 115 0.40 -27.08 2.66
CA ASP A 115 -0.92 -27.20 3.32
C ASP A 115 -0.92 -26.72 4.79
N GLY A 116 -0.12 -25.69 5.10
CA GLY A 116 -0.04 -25.10 6.43
C GLY A 116 1.00 -25.69 7.38
N ASP A 117 1.60 -26.85 7.07
CA ASP A 117 2.66 -27.45 7.84
C ASP A 117 4.04 -27.23 7.23
N PHE A 118 5.07 -27.24 8.06
CA PHE A 118 6.44 -27.05 7.62
C PHE A 118 7.16 -28.36 7.35
N TYR A 119 7.98 -28.32 6.30
CA TYR A 119 8.83 -29.42 5.86
C TYR A 119 10.28 -28.92 5.69
N ARG A 120 11.24 -29.76 6.02
CA ARG A 120 12.65 -29.59 5.64
C ARG A 120 12.93 -30.46 4.44
N ILE A 121 13.60 -29.89 3.44
CA ILE A 121 14.11 -30.62 2.29
C ILE A 121 15.63 -30.53 2.28
N SER A 122 16.29 -31.71 2.15
CA SER A 122 17.72 -31.84 1.92
C SER A 122 17.91 -32.44 0.53
N PHE A 123 18.79 -31.89 -0.28
CA PHE A 123 18.95 -32.30 -1.71
C PHE A 123 20.41 -32.21 -2.11
N ASN A 124 20.73 -32.85 -3.23
CA ASN A 124 22.06 -32.79 -3.83
C ASN A 124 22.01 -32.21 -5.26
N ALA A 125 23.18 -32.00 -5.87
CA ALA A 125 23.28 -31.42 -7.20
C ALA A 125 22.61 -32.28 -8.31
N SER A 126 22.36 -33.56 -8.08
CA SER A 126 21.65 -34.44 -9.02
C SER A 126 20.13 -34.40 -8.89
N GLY A 127 19.61 -33.61 -7.92
CA GLY A 127 18.17 -33.46 -7.68
C GLY A 127 17.56 -34.57 -6.80
N MET A 128 18.37 -35.49 -6.25
CA MET A 128 17.87 -36.41 -5.23
C MET A 128 17.59 -35.58 -3.96
N PHE A 129 16.42 -35.78 -3.36
CA PHE A 129 16.04 -35.05 -2.16
C PHE A 129 15.39 -35.99 -1.13
N GLN A 130 15.49 -35.57 0.14
CA GLN A 130 14.77 -36.15 1.26
C GLN A 130 13.87 -35.03 1.83
N MET A 131 12.63 -35.35 2.13
CA MET A 131 11.68 -34.44 2.75
C MET A 131 11.26 -34.98 4.13
N VAL A 132 11.33 -34.13 5.13
CA VAL A 132 10.95 -34.45 6.51
C VAL A 132 9.91 -33.45 6.97
N GLN A 133 8.73 -33.91 7.37
CA GLN A 133 7.73 -33.06 8.00
C GLN A 133 8.22 -32.62 9.38
N LEU A 134 8.10 -31.32 9.69
CA LEU A 134 8.54 -30.72 10.95
C LEU A 134 7.38 -30.42 11.89
N THR A 135 6.21 -30.10 11.34
CA THR A 135 5.04 -29.71 12.14
C THR A 135 3.79 -30.45 11.68
N ARG A 136 2.86 -30.62 12.58
CA ARG A 136 1.50 -31.06 12.29
C ARG A 136 0.55 -30.37 13.27
N TYR A 137 0.06 -29.20 12.88
CA TYR A 137 -0.87 -28.44 13.70
C TYR A 137 -2.30 -28.89 13.42
N VAL A 138 -3.05 -29.12 14.52
CA VAL A 138 -4.48 -29.40 14.45
C VAL A 138 -5.21 -28.30 15.18
N GLU A 139 -6.00 -27.53 14.44
CA GLU A 139 -6.87 -26.52 15.04
C GLU A 139 -7.94 -27.21 15.89
N PRO A 140 -8.27 -26.64 17.06
CA PRO A 140 -9.35 -27.16 17.87
C PRO A 140 -10.64 -27.08 17.05
N LYS A 141 -11.32 -28.19 16.90
CA LYS A 141 -12.66 -28.19 16.29
C LYS A 141 -13.52 -27.29 17.19
N LYS A 142 -13.91 -26.11 16.71
CA LYS A 142 -14.98 -25.33 17.34
C LYS A 142 -16.13 -26.31 17.51
N GLY A 143 -16.52 -26.57 18.77
CA GLY A 143 -17.52 -27.55 19.07
C GLY A 143 -18.82 -27.19 18.38
N GLU A 144 -19.03 -27.68 17.17
CA GLU A 144 -20.37 -27.89 16.70
C GLU A 144 -20.97 -28.92 17.67
N LYS A 145 -21.87 -28.46 18.52
CA LYS A 145 -22.90 -29.32 19.04
C LYS A 145 -23.73 -29.79 17.83
N ARG A 146 -23.17 -30.75 17.10
CA ARG A 146 -23.94 -31.52 16.17
C ARG A 146 -24.71 -32.51 17.01
N ASP A 147 -25.96 -32.19 17.27
CA ASP A 147 -26.95 -33.25 17.48
C ASP A 147 -26.92 -34.07 16.19
N SER A 148 -26.13 -35.15 16.20
CA SER A 148 -26.02 -36.04 15.03
C SER A 148 -27.41 -36.64 14.83
N THR A 149 -28.01 -36.36 13.67
CA THR A 149 -29.29 -36.96 13.30
C THR A 149 -29.15 -38.49 13.22
N LEU A 150 -30.22 -39.21 13.46
CA LEU A 150 -30.24 -40.67 13.35
C LEU A 150 -29.66 -41.14 11.98
N LEU A 151 -29.96 -40.38 10.91
CA LEU A 151 -29.43 -40.62 9.57
C LEU A 151 -27.91 -40.49 9.47
N GLU A 152 -27.32 -39.47 10.09
CA GLU A 152 -25.85 -39.30 10.14
C GLU A 152 -25.14 -40.40 10.94
N MET A 153 -25.76 -40.84 12.03
CA MET A 153 -25.25 -41.98 12.81
C MET A 153 -25.27 -43.29 11.97
N GLN A 154 -26.38 -43.54 11.26
CA GLN A 154 -26.48 -44.67 10.36
C GLN A 154 -25.51 -44.63 9.22
N GLN A 155 -25.28 -43.48 8.58
CA GLN A 155 -24.29 -43.30 7.54
C GLN A 155 -22.86 -43.54 8.05
N ARG A 156 -22.50 -43.02 9.21
CA ARG A 156 -21.21 -43.28 9.84
C ARG A 156 -20.95 -44.77 10.11
N SER A 157 -21.98 -45.49 10.59
CA SER A 157 -21.89 -46.92 10.81
C SER A 157 -21.73 -47.71 9.50
N LEU A 158 -22.39 -47.27 8.43
CA LEU A 158 -22.30 -47.89 7.12
C LEU A 158 -20.87 -47.62 6.50
N PHE A 159 -20.31 -46.43 6.61
CA PHE A 159 -18.96 -46.13 6.17
C PHE A 159 -17.90 -46.88 7.00
N GLN A 160 -18.14 -47.13 8.26
CA GLN A 160 -17.29 -47.94 9.12
C GLN A 160 -17.34 -49.38 8.64
N TYR A 161 -18.52 -49.95 8.41
CA TYR A 161 -18.71 -51.28 7.89
C TYR A 161 -18.04 -51.47 6.51
N LEU A 162 -18.19 -50.55 5.60
CA LEU A 162 -17.55 -50.64 4.25
C LEU A 162 -16.02 -50.59 4.38
N ARG A 163 -15.46 -49.80 5.25
CA ARG A 163 -14.00 -49.75 5.53
C ARG A 163 -13.49 -51.08 6.12
N ASP A 164 -14.29 -51.70 6.96
CA ASP A 164 -13.92 -52.97 7.60
C ASP A 164 -14.00 -54.16 6.62
N GLN A 165 -14.73 -53.98 5.48
CA GLN A 165 -14.84 -54.96 4.40
C GLN A 165 -13.78 -54.80 3.30
N GLU A 166 -12.98 -53.76 3.29
CA GLU A 166 -11.90 -53.59 2.32
C GLU A 166 -10.81 -54.66 2.56
N PRO A 167 -10.39 -55.40 1.52
CA PRO A 167 -9.33 -56.39 1.65
C PRO A 167 -8.04 -55.73 2.16
N GLU A 168 -7.32 -56.39 3.05
CA GLU A 168 -6.05 -55.88 3.62
C GLU A 168 -5.00 -55.50 2.55
N SER A 169 -5.08 -56.09 1.35
CA SER A 169 -4.22 -55.82 0.23
C SER A 169 -4.42 -54.46 -0.45
N ILE A 170 -5.53 -53.73 -0.12
CA ILE A 170 -5.84 -52.39 -0.66
C ILE A 170 -5.54 -51.31 0.38
N ARG A 171 -5.20 -51.68 1.60
CA ARG A 171 -4.75 -50.68 2.58
C ARG A 171 -3.42 -50.10 2.07
N PRO A 172 -3.34 -48.77 1.89
CA PRO A 172 -2.06 -48.18 1.47
C PRO A 172 -0.99 -48.64 2.46
N ILE A 173 0.12 -49.14 1.94
CA ILE A 173 1.30 -49.48 2.75
C ILE A 173 1.58 -48.22 3.57
N ARG A 174 1.35 -48.30 4.87
CA ARG A 174 1.81 -47.22 5.76
C ARG A 174 3.32 -47.28 5.66
N SER A 175 3.88 -46.41 4.81
CA SER A 175 5.31 -46.20 4.82
C SER A 175 5.68 -45.89 6.27
N SER A 176 6.74 -46.46 6.77
CA SER A 176 7.30 -46.23 8.10
C SER A 176 7.94 -44.83 8.18
N PHE A 177 7.17 -43.82 7.83
CA PHE A 177 7.55 -42.45 8.14
C PHE A 177 7.38 -42.28 9.67
N GLU A 178 8.43 -41.83 10.33
CA GLU A 178 8.29 -41.32 11.69
C GLU A 178 7.12 -40.33 11.68
N THR A 179 6.03 -40.71 12.34
CA THR A 179 4.84 -39.85 12.40
C THR A 179 5.23 -38.64 13.26
N VAL A 180 5.31 -37.49 12.63
CA VAL A 180 5.48 -36.22 13.34
C VAL A 180 4.37 -36.11 14.39
N LYS A 181 4.79 -35.82 15.61
CA LYS A 181 3.86 -35.65 16.73
C LYS A 181 2.87 -34.56 16.37
N VAL A 182 1.59 -34.84 16.55
CA VAL A 182 0.52 -33.86 16.37
C VAL A 182 0.62 -32.87 17.52
N THR A 183 0.79 -31.57 17.21
CA THR A 183 0.76 -30.50 18.20
C THR A 183 -0.65 -29.91 18.26
N PRO A 184 -1.46 -30.26 19.30
CA PRO A 184 -2.77 -29.67 19.45
C PRO A 184 -2.60 -28.20 19.84
N LEU A 185 -3.25 -27.31 19.09
CA LEU A 185 -3.34 -25.91 19.47
C LEU A 185 -4.30 -25.75 20.65
N PRO A 186 -4.02 -24.85 21.59
CA PRO A 186 -4.93 -24.59 22.71
C PRO A 186 -6.36 -24.28 22.24
N ALA A 187 -7.35 -24.80 22.96
CA ALA A 187 -8.77 -24.59 22.62
C ALA A 187 -9.20 -23.12 22.64
N ALA A 188 -8.40 -22.25 23.23
CA ALA A 188 -8.61 -20.81 23.29
C ALA A 188 -8.22 -20.08 21.99
N PHE A 189 -7.53 -20.75 21.05
CA PHE A 189 -7.16 -20.12 19.78
C PHE A 189 -8.41 -19.80 18.95
N SER A 190 -8.56 -18.55 18.55
CA SER A 190 -9.66 -18.10 17.70
C SER A 190 -9.40 -18.33 16.21
N ALA A 191 -8.21 -17.97 15.76
CA ALA A 191 -7.73 -18.24 14.40
C ALA A 191 -6.21 -18.07 14.32
N ILE A 192 -5.48 -18.97 13.65
CA ILE A 192 -4.06 -18.78 13.35
C ILE A 192 -3.93 -18.04 12.03
N SER A 193 -3.41 -16.82 12.09
CA SER A 193 -3.17 -15.95 10.93
C SER A 193 -1.75 -16.03 10.37
N GLY A 194 -0.80 -16.50 11.17
CA GLY A 194 0.60 -16.58 10.76
C GLY A 194 1.35 -17.74 11.39
N ARG A 195 2.22 -18.38 10.59
CA ARG A 195 3.14 -19.43 11.03
C ARG A 195 4.50 -19.11 10.42
N PHE A 196 5.54 -18.96 11.26
CA PHE A 196 6.86 -18.48 10.84
C PHE A 196 7.94 -19.40 11.39
N LEU A 197 8.64 -20.10 10.50
CA LEU A 197 9.66 -21.09 10.87
C LEU A 197 11.06 -20.47 10.90
N SER A 198 11.79 -20.68 11.99
CA SER A 198 13.25 -20.60 12.02
C SER A 198 13.83 -22.00 12.18
N LEU A 199 14.20 -22.62 11.06
CA LEU A 199 14.74 -23.98 11.08
C LEU A 199 16.11 -24.03 11.76
N GLN A 200 16.94 -23.00 11.61
CA GLN A 200 18.23 -22.88 12.29
C GLN A 200 18.10 -22.99 13.81
N HIS A 201 17.04 -22.40 14.37
CA HIS A 201 16.80 -22.40 15.81
C HIS A 201 15.75 -23.44 16.23
N GLN A 202 15.21 -24.20 15.28
CA GLN A 202 14.20 -25.25 15.48
C GLN A 202 12.96 -24.75 16.24
N VAL A 203 12.46 -23.60 15.84
CA VAL A 203 11.28 -22.97 16.44
C VAL A 203 10.31 -22.47 15.37
N VAL A 204 9.03 -22.41 15.75
CA VAL A 204 7.98 -21.74 14.96
C VAL A 204 7.36 -20.64 15.82
N LEU A 205 7.23 -19.45 15.26
CA LEU A 205 6.38 -18.42 15.84
C LEU A 205 4.97 -18.56 15.23
N LEU A 206 3.96 -18.63 16.09
CA LEU A 206 2.55 -18.76 15.72
C LEU A 206 1.83 -17.47 16.10
N ARG A 207 1.19 -16.82 15.14
CA ARG A 207 0.34 -15.64 15.38
C ARG A 207 -1.14 -16.04 15.38
N GLU A 208 -1.81 -15.65 16.42
CA GLU A 208 -3.24 -15.79 16.60
C GLU A 208 -3.94 -14.44 16.42
N ASP A 209 -5.04 -14.42 15.67
CA ASP A 209 -5.92 -13.25 15.55
C ASP A 209 -7.17 -13.44 16.39
N GLU A 210 -7.44 -12.45 17.23
CA GLU A 210 -8.71 -12.26 17.89
C GLU A 210 -9.48 -11.20 17.10
N LEU A 211 -10.32 -11.67 16.14
CA LEU A 211 -11.06 -10.77 15.27
C LEU A 211 -12.42 -10.41 15.91
N PRO A 212 -12.76 -9.12 15.94
CA PRO A 212 -14.07 -8.70 16.39
C PRO A 212 -15.14 -9.14 15.39
N GLU A 213 -16.36 -9.28 15.88
CA GLU A 213 -17.52 -9.51 15.02
C GLU A 213 -17.83 -8.22 14.24
N GLU A 214 -17.62 -8.24 12.92
CA GLU A 214 -17.85 -7.10 12.03
C GLU A 214 -19.23 -7.14 11.38
N LYS A 215 -19.97 -6.04 11.53
CA LYS A 215 -21.17 -5.82 10.73
C LYS A 215 -20.80 -5.24 9.37
N ARG A 216 -20.82 -6.09 8.34
CA ARG A 216 -20.61 -5.64 6.96
C ARG A 216 -21.88 -5.01 6.38
N THR A 217 -21.69 -4.00 5.54
CA THR A 217 -22.77 -3.41 4.75
C THR A 217 -22.82 -4.01 3.35
N THR A 218 -23.89 -3.72 2.61
CA THR A 218 -24.06 -4.20 1.23
C THR A 218 -24.37 -3.04 0.30
N TYR A 219 -24.05 -3.20 -0.98
CA TYR A 219 -24.49 -2.33 -2.05
C TYR A 219 -25.16 -3.13 -3.16
N THR A 220 -25.91 -2.46 -4.02
CA THR A 220 -26.73 -3.12 -5.04
C THR A 220 -26.23 -2.83 -6.43
N ALA A 221 -25.95 -3.87 -7.22
CA ALA A 221 -25.77 -3.76 -8.66
C ALA A 221 -27.14 -3.78 -9.34
N PHE A 222 -27.45 -2.69 -10.06
CA PHE A 222 -28.73 -2.48 -10.74
C PHE A 222 -28.73 -3.02 -12.18
N ILE A 223 -27.56 -3.13 -12.80
CA ILE A 223 -27.36 -3.67 -14.15
C ILE A 223 -26.59 -4.99 -14.03
N THR A 224 -27.24 -6.08 -14.42
CA THR A 224 -26.73 -7.45 -14.32
C THR A 224 -27.04 -8.22 -15.59
N SER A 225 -26.33 -9.32 -15.82
CA SER A 225 -26.52 -10.17 -17.02
C SER A 225 -27.85 -10.89 -17.06
N ASP A 226 -28.49 -11.14 -15.89
CA ASP A 226 -29.76 -11.85 -15.74
C ASP A 226 -30.96 -10.92 -15.53
N GLY A 227 -30.72 -9.60 -15.43
CA GLY A 227 -31.76 -8.58 -15.26
C GLY A 227 -32.33 -8.47 -13.83
N TYR A 228 -31.81 -9.23 -12.86
CA TYR A 228 -32.23 -9.12 -11.45
C TYR A 228 -31.23 -8.32 -10.64
N LEU A 229 -31.72 -7.61 -9.62
CA LEU A 229 -30.85 -6.89 -8.69
C LEU A 229 -29.91 -7.86 -7.96
N LYS A 230 -28.62 -7.50 -7.87
CA LYS A 230 -27.63 -8.29 -7.15
C LYS A 230 -27.06 -7.52 -5.98
N SER A 231 -27.26 -8.04 -4.76
CA SER A 231 -26.59 -7.52 -3.57
C SER A 231 -25.13 -8.01 -3.53
N LYS A 232 -24.20 -7.11 -3.25
CA LYS A 232 -22.79 -7.39 -3.04
C LYS A 232 -22.38 -6.95 -1.66
N ASN A 233 -21.51 -7.72 -1.00
CA ASN A 233 -20.94 -7.33 0.29
C ASN A 233 -19.95 -6.18 0.10
N ALA A 234 -20.03 -5.22 1.00
CA ALA A 234 -19.04 -4.17 1.16
C ALA A 234 -18.30 -4.34 2.49
N ARG A 235 -17.28 -3.53 2.71
CA ARG A 235 -16.50 -3.52 3.94
C ARG A 235 -17.29 -3.03 5.15
N ALA A 236 -16.79 -3.31 6.36
CA ALA A 236 -17.29 -2.74 7.59
C ALA A 236 -17.12 -1.22 7.62
N LYS A 237 -17.92 -0.54 8.41
CA LYS A 237 -17.75 0.87 8.74
C LYS A 237 -16.81 1.00 9.94
N VAL A 238 -16.24 2.19 10.12
CA VAL A 238 -15.37 2.47 11.26
C VAL A 238 -16.10 2.24 12.59
N SER A 239 -15.42 1.61 13.53
CA SER A 239 -15.94 1.36 14.90
C SER A 239 -14.79 1.15 15.87
N ALA A 240 -15.05 1.19 17.17
CA ALA A 240 -14.09 0.92 18.23
C ALA A 240 -13.79 -0.58 18.44
N ASN A 241 -14.30 -1.47 17.58
CA ASN A 241 -14.01 -2.89 17.61
C ASN A 241 -12.70 -3.17 16.91
N GLU A 242 -11.62 -3.24 17.68
CA GLU A 242 -10.28 -3.48 17.16
C GLU A 242 -9.92 -4.95 17.20
N PRO A 243 -9.25 -5.48 16.16
CA PRO A 243 -8.62 -6.79 16.24
C PRO A 243 -7.45 -6.75 17.22
N ASN A 244 -7.18 -7.87 17.86
CA ASN A 244 -6.04 -8.05 18.72
C ASN A 244 -5.25 -9.29 18.28
N GLN A 245 -3.92 -9.23 18.41
CA GLN A 245 -3.07 -10.34 18.01
C GLN A 245 -2.23 -10.82 19.19
N ARG A 246 -2.00 -12.12 19.24
CA ARG A 246 -1.11 -12.79 20.19
C ARG A 246 -0.07 -13.61 19.42
N MET A 247 1.07 -13.82 20.03
CA MET A 247 2.10 -14.66 19.43
C MET A 247 2.63 -15.67 20.42
N TYR A 248 2.98 -16.84 19.90
CA TYR A 248 3.47 -17.96 20.69
C TYR A 248 4.75 -18.50 20.06
N LEU A 249 5.69 -18.91 20.91
CA LEU A 249 6.92 -19.59 20.53
C LEU A 249 6.71 -21.10 20.69
N HIS A 250 6.77 -21.85 19.59
CA HIS A 250 6.76 -23.31 19.58
C HIS A 250 8.17 -23.85 19.35
N GLY A 251 8.74 -24.49 20.34
CA GLY A 251 10.03 -25.18 20.26
C GLY A 251 9.86 -26.59 19.69
N LEU A 252 10.39 -26.85 18.50
CA LEU A 252 10.19 -28.12 17.78
C LEU A 252 10.88 -29.31 18.46
N VAL A 253 11.99 -29.11 19.17
CA VAL A 253 12.75 -30.20 19.85
C VAL A 253 12.02 -30.72 21.07
N LYS A 254 11.50 -29.82 21.90
CA LYS A 254 10.83 -30.16 23.16
C LYS A 254 9.32 -30.17 23.03
N ASP A 255 8.77 -29.80 21.87
CA ASP A 255 7.34 -29.64 21.62
C ASP A 255 6.67 -28.79 22.73
N THR A 256 7.28 -27.62 22.99
CA THR A 256 6.82 -26.67 23.99
C THR A 256 6.23 -25.44 23.35
N LEU A 257 5.04 -25.03 23.80
CA LEU A 257 4.36 -23.82 23.33
C LEU A 257 4.35 -22.78 24.45
N VAL A 258 4.97 -21.62 24.21
CA VAL A 258 5.13 -20.53 25.18
C VAL A 258 4.49 -19.26 24.63
N PRO A 259 3.54 -18.63 25.35
CA PRO A 259 3.00 -17.32 24.94
C PRO A 259 4.08 -16.24 25.09
N LEU A 260 4.17 -15.34 24.12
CA LEU A 260 5.05 -14.17 24.20
C LEU A 260 4.34 -13.05 24.95
N ASP A 261 5.04 -12.44 25.91
CA ASP A 261 4.50 -11.40 26.79
C ASP A 261 4.81 -10.00 26.26
N PHE A 262 3.82 -9.34 25.66
CA PHE A 262 3.90 -7.95 25.18
C PHE A 262 3.37 -6.94 26.20
N SER A 263 2.87 -7.36 27.35
CA SER A 263 2.31 -6.47 28.39
C SER A 263 3.33 -5.51 29.02
N LYS A 264 4.62 -5.77 28.79
CA LYS A 264 5.75 -4.97 29.32
C LYS A 264 6.24 -3.90 28.35
N LEU A 265 5.59 -3.74 27.21
CA LEU A 265 5.90 -2.64 26.29
C LEU A 265 5.64 -1.31 26.98
N SER A 266 6.55 -0.35 26.77
CA SER A 266 6.43 0.97 27.37
C SER A 266 5.13 1.64 26.92
N ASP A 267 4.39 2.21 27.87
CA ASP A 267 3.12 2.90 27.63
C ASP A 267 2.04 2.09 26.88
N ILE A 268 2.09 0.74 26.91
CA ILE A 268 1.07 -0.12 26.27
C ILE A 268 -0.35 0.19 26.75
N ARG A 269 -0.49 0.77 27.96
CA ARG A 269 -1.77 1.18 28.56
C ARG A 269 -2.02 2.69 28.48
N ALA A 270 -1.13 3.46 27.88
CA ALA A 270 -1.32 4.91 27.78
C ALA A 270 -2.56 5.22 26.94
N LYS A 271 -3.37 6.16 27.40
CA LYS A 271 -4.49 6.71 26.62
C LYS A 271 -4.00 7.83 25.73
N ALA A 272 -4.55 7.91 24.56
CA ALA A 272 -4.37 9.09 23.71
C ALA A 272 -4.88 10.37 24.40
N SER A 273 -4.22 11.50 24.14
CA SER A 273 -4.50 12.76 24.83
C SER A 273 -5.95 13.24 24.72
N TYR A 274 -6.63 12.97 23.62
CA TYR A 274 -8.02 13.34 23.41
C TYR A 274 -9.02 12.62 24.36
N LEU A 275 -8.61 11.54 25.01
CA LEU A 275 -9.42 10.79 25.98
C LEU A 275 -9.20 11.27 27.44
N ASP A 276 -8.33 12.23 27.67
CA ASP A 276 -7.91 12.64 29.03
C ASP A 276 -8.96 13.52 29.76
N THR A 277 -10.21 13.57 29.26
CA THR A 277 -11.22 14.50 29.78
C THR A 277 -11.91 14.06 31.08
N ASN A 278 -11.89 12.73 31.47
CA ASN A 278 -12.61 12.29 32.67
C ASN A 278 -12.15 10.93 33.25
N GLY A 279 -10.93 10.73 33.69
CA GLY A 279 -10.70 9.55 34.50
C GLY A 279 -9.40 8.76 34.30
N GLY A 280 -8.30 9.44 34.27
CA GLY A 280 -6.97 8.81 34.36
C GLY A 280 -6.30 8.56 33.02
N LYS A 281 -4.95 8.64 33.04
CA LYS A 281 -4.08 8.61 31.87
C LYS A 281 -3.82 7.21 31.29
N VAL A 282 -4.35 6.15 31.88
CA VAL A 282 -4.06 4.77 31.50
C VAL A 282 -5.33 3.93 31.40
N TYR A 283 -5.32 2.95 30.49
CA TYR A 283 -6.33 1.93 30.40
C TYR A 283 -6.15 0.86 31.51
N LYS A 284 -7.22 0.15 31.84
CA LYS A 284 -7.18 -0.98 32.80
C LYS A 284 -6.50 -2.22 32.20
N GLN A 285 -6.62 -2.38 30.86
CA GLN A 285 -6.06 -3.48 30.10
C GLN A 285 -5.05 -2.93 29.09
N ASP A 286 -4.20 -3.80 28.57
CA ASP A 286 -3.29 -3.47 27.48
C ASP A 286 -4.10 -3.12 26.22
N ARG A 287 -3.60 -2.15 25.46
CA ARG A 287 -4.21 -1.83 24.15
C ARG A 287 -4.04 -3.02 23.21
N PRO A 288 -5.02 -3.28 22.33
CA PRO A 288 -4.87 -4.25 21.25
C PRO A 288 -3.67 -3.89 20.36
N VAL A 289 -2.99 -4.93 19.82
CA VAL A 289 -1.81 -4.76 18.98
C VAL A 289 -1.89 -5.60 17.71
N PHE A 290 -1.24 -5.11 16.65
CA PHE A 290 -0.84 -5.87 15.46
C PHE A 290 0.61 -6.32 15.62
N LEU A 291 0.87 -7.62 15.40
CA LEU A 291 2.18 -8.24 15.46
C LEU A 291 2.59 -8.63 14.05
N HIS A 292 3.51 -7.88 13.44
CA HIS A 292 3.93 -8.15 12.07
C HIS A 292 4.82 -9.40 11.96
N ASP A 293 4.98 -9.86 10.72
CA ASP A 293 5.76 -11.05 10.42
C ASP A 293 7.20 -10.89 10.92
N PRO A 294 7.71 -11.83 11.71
CA PRO A 294 9.02 -11.73 12.31
C PRO A 294 10.15 -11.81 11.30
N ILE A 295 11.24 -11.12 11.60
CA ILE A 295 12.51 -11.24 10.85
C ILE A 295 13.47 -12.01 11.74
N PHE A 296 13.83 -13.23 11.33
CA PHE A 296 14.78 -14.05 12.07
C PHE A 296 16.22 -13.57 11.85
N ALA A 297 16.98 -13.49 12.93
CA ALA A 297 18.41 -13.25 12.88
C ALA A 297 19.14 -14.43 12.20
N LYS A 298 20.27 -14.15 11.55
CA LYS A 298 21.02 -15.14 10.79
C LYS A 298 22.05 -15.93 11.64
N THR A 299 22.51 -15.34 12.74
CA THR A 299 23.58 -15.90 13.58
C THR A 299 23.16 -16.11 15.03
N LYS A 300 22.19 -15.33 15.50
CA LYS A 300 21.72 -15.36 16.90
C LYS A 300 20.32 -15.97 17.00
N PRO A 301 19.95 -16.58 18.13
CA PRO A 301 18.61 -17.10 18.35
C PRO A 301 17.61 -15.97 18.68
N LEU A 302 17.45 -15.04 17.75
CA LEU A 302 16.63 -13.84 17.89
C LEU A 302 15.65 -13.70 16.73
N ALA A 303 14.48 -13.11 17.02
CA ALA A 303 13.57 -12.59 16.03
C ALA A 303 13.25 -11.12 16.31
N LEU A 304 13.09 -10.33 15.25
CA LEU A 304 12.69 -8.93 15.29
C LEU A 304 11.24 -8.83 14.87
N ILE A 305 10.42 -8.11 15.62
CA ILE A 305 9.00 -7.91 15.34
C ILE A 305 8.68 -6.42 15.38
N ASP A 306 7.98 -5.94 14.38
CA ASP A 306 7.31 -4.64 14.36
C ASP A 306 5.95 -4.81 15.03
N VAL A 307 5.71 -4.12 16.13
CA VAL A 307 4.45 -4.14 16.88
C VAL A 307 3.77 -2.79 16.76
N ARG A 308 2.50 -2.78 16.37
CA ARG A 308 1.69 -1.57 16.24
C ARG A 308 0.52 -1.60 17.20
N ALA A 309 0.26 -0.51 17.90
CA ALA A 309 -1.01 -0.35 18.59
C ALA A 309 -2.17 -0.34 17.56
N ALA A 310 -3.32 -0.91 17.90
CA ALA A 310 -4.47 -0.93 17.00
C ALA A 310 -4.96 0.48 16.67
N ASP A 311 -4.87 1.42 17.61
CA ASP A 311 -5.14 2.85 17.41
C ASP A 311 -4.05 3.61 16.60
N ASN A 312 -3.00 2.91 16.16
CA ASN A 312 -1.85 3.41 15.39
C ASN A 312 -1.12 4.63 15.99
N LYS A 313 -1.22 4.83 17.33
CA LYS A 313 -0.51 5.92 18.04
C LYS A 313 0.91 5.52 18.45
N ASP A 314 1.17 4.24 18.57
CA ASP A 314 2.46 3.70 18.97
C ASP A 314 2.93 2.56 18.08
N ARG A 315 4.24 2.55 17.84
CA ARG A 315 4.99 1.48 17.22
C ARG A 315 6.13 1.07 18.12
N TRP A 316 6.23 -0.23 18.44
CA TRP A 316 7.37 -0.78 19.15
C TRP A 316 8.15 -1.72 18.24
N ILE A 317 9.45 -1.60 18.25
CA ILE A 317 10.35 -2.57 17.64
C ILE A 317 10.87 -3.44 18.78
N VAL A 318 10.62 -4.74 18.70
CA VAL A 318 11.00 -5.67 19.76
C VAL A 318 11.89 -6.79 19.24
N VAL A 319 12.77 -7.26 20.10
CA VAL A 319 13.57 -8.48 19.89
C VAL A 319 13.01 -9.58 20.77
N VAL A 320 12.77 -10.75 20.18
CA VAL A 320 12.34 -11.97 20.86
C VAL A 320 13.52 -12.94 20.97
N ASP A 321 13.85 -13.34 22.18
CA ASP A 321 14.76 -14.47 22.45
C ASP A 321 14.06 -15.79 22.12
N LEU A 322 14.51 -16.48 21.09
CA LEU A 322 13.91 -17.73 20.61
C LEU A 322 14.21 -18.96 21.48
N ILE A 323 15.06 -18.81 22.50
CA ILE A 323 15.34 -19.89 23.47
C ILE A 323 14.36 -19.82 24.66
N HIS A 324 14.11 -18.61 25.16
CA HIS A 324 13.35 -18.40 26.38
C HIS A 324 11.98 -17.75 26.17
N GLY A 325 11.64 -17.29 24.94
CA GLY A 325 10.42 -16.56 24.66
C GLY A 325 10.36 -15.15 25.27
N LYS A 326 11.52 -14.59 25.66
CA LYS A 326 11.59 -13.25 26.24
C LYS A 326 11.44 -12.17 25.18
N VAL A 327 10.44 -11.31 25.33
CA VAL A 327 10.24 -10.10 24.52
C VAL A 327 11.02 -8.94 25.15
N THR A 328 11.79 -8.21 24.35
CA THR A 328 12.55 -7.03 24.77
C THR A 328 12.31 -5.89 23.81
N GLU A 329 11.74 -4.80 24.28
CA GLU A 329 11.61 -3.55 23.53
C GLU A 329 13.00 -2.94 23.28
N ILE A 330 13.26 -2.52 22.05
CA ILE A 330 14.50 -1.82 21.67
C ILE A 330 14.24 -0.40 21.19
N GLU A 331 13.04 -0.13 20.70
CA GLU A 331 12.62 1.20 20.24
C GLU A 331 11.11 1.35 20.41
N ARG A 332 10.67 2.54 20.82
CA ARG A 332 9.27 3.00 20.75
C ARG A 332 9.18 4.29 19.95
N GLN A 333 8.24 4.33 19.04
CA GLN A 333 7.84 5.53 18.29
C GLN A 333 6.41 5.89 18.69
N HIS A 334 6.17 7.15 18.95
CA HIS A 334 4.86 7.66 19.33
C HIS A 334 4.49 8.88 18.50
N ASP A 335 3.22 8.97 18.11
CA ASP A 335 2.62 10.15 17.49
C ASP A 335 1.20 10.34 18.01
N GLU A 336 0.85 11.56 18.41
CA GLU A 336 -0.51 11.90 18.86
C GLU A 336 -1.55 11.74 17.75
N ALA A 337 -1.15 11.93 16.48
CA ALA A 337 -2.00 11.70 15.34
C ALA A 337 -1.98 10.23 14.94
N TRP A 338 -0.97 9.79 14.19
CA TRP A 338 -0.75 8.39 13.83
C TRP A 338 0.69 8.13 13.38
N ILE A 339 1.17 6.94 13.63
CA ILE A 339 2.44 6.46 13.08
C ILE A 339 2.29 6.24 11.58
N GLY A 340 3.22 6.77 10.79
CA GLY A 340 3.19 6.62 9.33
C GLY A 340 4.41 7.19 8.65
N GLY A 341 4.34 7.32 7.34
CA GLY A 341 5.37 7.89 6.49
C GLY A 341 6.08 6.86 5.60
N PRO A 342 6.87 7.34 4.62
CA PRO A 342 7.58 6.48 3.70
C PRO A 342 8.47 5.46 4.42
N GLY A 343 8.35 4.18 4.01
CA GLY A 343 9.09 3.08 4.63
C GLY A 343 8.68 2.70 6.05
N ILE A 344 7.69 3.39 6.63
CA ILE A 344 7.13 3.07 7.96
C ILE A 344 5.75 2.43 7.82
N SER A 345 5.03 2.73 6.76
CA SER A 345 3.61 2.48 6.49
C SER A 345 2.64 3.31 7.36
N GLU A 346 1.64 3.85 6.72
CA GLU A 346 0.52 4.56 7.38
C GLU A 346 -0.54 3.59 7.92
N TRP A 347 -0.49 2.35 7.46
CA TRP A 347 -1.42 1.30 7.87
C TRP A 347 -0.79 0.45 8.96
N ASN A 348 -1.43 0.36 10.10
CA ASN A 348 -0.94 -0.46 11.22
C ASN A 348 -0.90 -1.96 10.93
N MET A 349 -1.53 -2.42 9.85
CA MET A 349 -1.48 -3.80 9.36
C MET A 349 -0.26 -4.11 8.48
N GLU A 350 0.53 -3.12 8.10
CA GLU A 350 1.71 -3.28 7.25
C GLU A 350 3.00 -3.05 8.02
N LYS A 351 3.96 -3.92 7.80
CA LYS A 351 5.28 -3.83 8.41
C LYS A 351 6.10 -2.68 7.84
N GLY A 352 6.74 -1.89 8.70
CA GLY A 352 7.72 -0.90 8.30
C GLY A 352 9.07 -1.50 7.92
N THR A 353 9.97 -0.68 7.35
CA THR A 353 11.36 -1.05 7.08
C THR A 353 12.09 -1.32 8.38
N LEU A 354 12.61 -2.53 8.54
CA LEU A 354 13.50 -2.93 9.63
C LEU A 354 14.26 -4.20 9.27
N GLY A 355 15.37 -4.46 9.97
CA GLY A 355 16.15 -5.68 9.78
C GLY A 355 17.41 -5.71 10.63
N PHE A 356 18.12 -6.84 10.57
CA PHE A 356 19.40 -7.05 11.23
C PHE A 356 20.56 -6.78 10.29
N VAL A 357 21.65 -6.24 10.86
CA VAL A 357 22.94 -6.07 10.18
C VAL A 357 24.09 -6.36 11.16
N ASN A 358 25.33 -6.38 10.68
CA ASN A 358 26.53 -6.58 11.49
C ASN A 358 26.45 -7.84 12.36
N GLN A 359 26.23 -9.01 11.72
CA GLN A 359 26.12 -10.31 12.42
C GLN A 359 25.04 -10.29 13.52
N ASP A 360 23.92 -9.64 13.22
CA ASP A 360 22.76 -9.47 14.10
C ASP A 360 23.01 -8.66 15.40
N GLU A 361 24.10 -7.87 15.44
CA GLU A 361 24.40 -6.96 16.54
C GLU A 361 23.67 -5.63 16.45
N VAL A 362 23.22 -5.26 15.25
CA VAL A 362 22.61 -3.96 14.97
C VAL A 362 21.26 -4.17 14.27
N VAL A 363 20.26 -3.43 14.70
CA VAL A 363 18.94 -3.34 14.05
C VAL A 363 18.83 -2.01 13.35
N TYR A 364 18.42 -2.02 12.07
CA TYR A 364 18.07 -0.81 11.32
C TYR A 364 16.57 -0.68 11.14
N PHE A 365 16.06 0.55 11.08
CA PHE A 365 14.64 0.86 10.87
C PHE A 365 14.46 2.31 10.41
N GLN A 366 13.30 2.61 9.79
CA GLN A 366 12.89 3.97 9.49
C GLN A 366 12.01 4.56 10.59
N SER A 367 12.19 5.87 10.83
CA SER A 367 11.43 6.67 11.81
C SER A 367 11.27 8.11 11.33
N GLU A 368 10.13 8.74 11.68
CA GLU A 368 9.85 10.15 11.46
C GLU A 368 10.09 11.03 12.70
N GLU A 369 10.87 10.59 13.67
CA GLU A 369 11.08 11.35 14.91
C GLU A 369 11.58 12.78 14.68
N ASN A 370 12.30 13.02 13.56
CA ASN A 370 12.77 14.33 13.13
C ASN A 370 11.81 15.07 12.19
N GLY A 371 10.58 14.56 12.02
CA GLY A 371 9.57 15.15 11.14
C GLY A 371 9.59 14.62 9.70
N PHE A 372 10.65 13.93 9.28
CA PHE A 372 10.79 13.27 7.96
C PHE A 372 11.27 11.83 8.14
N SER A 373 10.84 10.93 7.28
CA SER A 373 11.27 9.54 7.34
C SER A 373 12.76 9.40 7.06
N GLN A 374 13.51 8.90 8.03
CA GLN A 374 14.94 8.69 7.98
C GLN A 374 15.34 7.33 8.53
N LEU A 375 16.57 6.89 8.22
CA LEU A 375 17.10 5.59 8.60
C LEU A 375 17.94 5.68 9.87
N TYR A 376 17.61 4.83 10.85
CA TYR A 376 18.32 4.69 12.12
C TYR A 376 18.91 3.30 12.29
N GLU A 377 20.00 3.21 13.04
CA GLU A 377 20.55 1.95 13.54
C GLU A 377 20.60 1.97 15.08
N ILE A 378 20.25 0.83 15.71
CA ILE A 378 20.43 0.60 17.15
C ILE A 378 21.35 -0.60 17.35
N ASN A 379 22.43 -0.42 18.10
CA ASN A 379 23.27 -1.53 18.56
C ASN A 379 22.60 -2.21 19.76
N LEU A 380 22.34 -3.52 19.66
CA LEU A 380 21.60 -4.27 20.67
C LEU A 380 22.31 -4.38 22.03
N SER A 381 23.64 -4.44 22.04
CA SER A 381 24.44 -4.56 23.24
C SER A 381 24.62 -3.22 23.95
N SER A 382 25.03 -2.17 23.24
CA SER A 382 25.27 -0.85 23.81
C SER A 382 24.01 0.01 23.96
N LYS A 383 22.92 -0.36 23.31
CA LYS A 383 21.66 0.42 23.20
C LYS A 383 21.82 1.79 22.53
N ARG A 384 22.95 2.04 21.85
CA ARG A 384 23.22 3.28 21.15
C ARG A 384 22.40 3.34 19.86
N LYS A 385 21.55 4.36 19.76
CA LYS A 385 20.80 4.72 18.54
C LYS A 385 21.55 5.78 17.76
N GLU A 386 21.64 5.60 16.45
CA GLU A 386 22.31 6.53 15.54
C GLU A 386 21.47 6.78 14.29
N LEU A 387 21.43 8.04 13.86
CA LEU A 387 20.95 8.40 12.52
C LEU A 387 22.04 8.00 11.51
N VAL A 388 21.65 7.16 10.54
CA VAL A 388 22.64 6.61 9.57
C VAL A 388 23.19 7.68 8.64
N PHE A 389 22.35 8.63 8.20
CA PHE A 389 22.76 9.73 7.35
C PHE A 389 21.96 10.99 7.70
N PRO A 390 22.61 12.03 8.23
CA PRO A 390 21.98 13.32 8.48
C PRO A 390 21.83 14.07 7.14
N GLY A 391 20.69 13.89 6.49
CA GLY A 391 20.28 14.68 5.32
C GLY A 391 20.05 16.15 5.66
N GLY A 392 19.69 16.97 4.71
CA GLY A 392 19.25 18.35 4.97
C GLY A 392 17.89 18.43 5.69
N VAL A 393 17.42 19.64 5.94
CA VAL A 393 16.21 19.93 6.74
C VAL A 393 14.97 19.18 6.22
N ASN A 394 14.82 19.01 4.91
CA ASN A 394 13.66 18.36 4.29
C ASN A 394 14.05 17.03 3.60
N PHE A 395 15.10 16.37 4.07
CA PHE A 395 15.55 15.11 3.50
C PHE A 395 14.66 13.96 3.95
N GLU A 396 14.03 13.27 3.01
CA GLU A 396 13.13 12.17 3.27
C GLU A 396 13.55 10.92 2.49
N MET A 397 13.62 9.79 3.17
CA MET A 397 13.91 8.47 2.57
C MET A 397 12.60 7.75 2.30
N HIS A 398 12.30 7.51 1.02
CA HIS A 398 11.08 6.83 0.59
C HIS A 398 11.16 5.31 0.72
N SER A 399 12.34 4.73 0.44
CA SER A 399 12.59 3.30 0.64
C SER A 399 14.06 3.02 0.92
N VAL A 400 14.30 1.91 1.61
CA VAL A 400 15.63 1.44 1.98
C VAL A 400 15.72 -0.06 1.73
N SER A 401 16.77 -0.50 1.03
CA SER A 401 17.11 -1.90 0.80
C SER A 401 18.56 -2.17 1.17
N LEU A 402 18.82 -3.24 1.89
CA LEU A 402 20.18 -3.62 2.29
C LEU A 402 20.88 -4.34 1.13
N SER A 403 22.15 -3.99 0.84
CA SER A 403 22.99 -4.73 -0.12
C SER A 403 23.25 -6.16 0.35
N ALA A 404 23.53 -7.07 -0.58
CA ALA A 404 23.75 -8.49 -0.29
C ALA A 404 24.91 -8.72 0.71
N ASP A 405 25.95 -7.88 0.64
CA ASP A 405 27.10 -7.93 1.54
C ASP A 405 26.87 -7.22 2.91
N GLY A 406 25.70 -6.56 3.06
CA GLY A 406 25.35 -5.83 4.29
C GLY A 406 26.15 -4.57 4.57
N THR A 407 26.95 -4.08 3.61
CA THR A 407 27.83 -2.90 3.81
C THR A 407 27.18 -1.58 3.43
N LYS A 408 26.13 -1.61 2.62
CA LYS A 408 25.44 -0.44 2.06
C LYS A 408 23.94 -0.60 2.12
N TYR A 409 23.25 0.53 2.09
CA TYR A 409 21.81 0.61 1.80
C TYR A 409 21.62 1.25 0.43
N PHE A 410 20.80 0.67 -0.41
CA PHE A 410 20.22 1.41 -1.52
C PHE A 410 19.02 2.19 -1.00
N ILE A 411 19.07 3.51 -1.17
CA ILE A 411 18.03 4.41 -0.70
C ILE A 411 17.37 5.13 -1.88
N VAL A 412 16.05 5.25 -1.82
CA VAL A 412 15.29 6.19 -2.64
C VAL A 412 14.94 7.39 -1.76
N HIS A 413 15.26 8.59 -2.21
CA HIS A 413 15.10 9.79 -1.39
C HIS A 413 14.72 11.02 -2.25
N ASN A 414 14.22 12.07 -1.60
CA ASN A 414 13.83 13.32 -2.26
C ASN A 414 14.97 14.31 -2.51
N GLY A 415 16.17 14.11 -1.94
CA GLY A 415 17.31 15.02 -2.07
C GLY A 415 17.04 16.44 -1.57
N ASN A 416 16.19 16.63 -0.57
CA ASN A 416 15.66 17.91 -0.07
C ASN A 416 14.71 18.64 -1.05
N ASN A 417 14.27 17.98 -2.12
CA ASN A 417 13.29 18.51 -3.07
C ASN A 417 12.13 17.53 -3.20
N PRO A 418 10.97 17.80 -2.60
CA PRO A 418 9.83 16.89 -2.60
C PRO A 418 9.27 16.55 -3.99
N ARG A 419 9.69 17.31 -5.02
CA ARG A 419 9.22 17.13 -6.39
C ARG A 419 9.92 16.00 -7.15
N CYS A 420 11.03 15.46 -6.62
CA CYS A 420 11.90 14.54 -7.35
C CYS A 420 12.22 13.31 -6.52
N LEU A 421 12.49 12.20 -7.20
CA LEU A 421 13.03 11.00 -6.59
C LEU A 421 14.44 10.73 -7.10
N GLN A 422 15.33 10.39 -6.21
CA GLN A 422 16.72 10.05 -6.46
C GLN A 422 17.05 8.69 -5.84
N GLY A 423 17.96 7.96 -6.46
CA GLY A 423 18.46 6.68 -5.96
C GLY A 423 19.94 6.75 -5.67
N ALA A 424 20.37 6.27 -4.51
CA ALA A 424 21.77 6.29 -4.11
C ALA A 424 22.17 5.07 -3.28
N TRP A 425 23.43 4.67 -3.36
CA TRP A 425 24.05 3.81 -2.37
C TRP A 425 24.51 4.64 -1.17
N LEU A 426 24.08 4.28 0.03
CA LEU A 426 24.53 4.85 1.29
C LEU A 426 25.43 3.85 2.00
N HIS A 427 26.72 4.17 2.10
CA HIS A 427 27.69 3.33 2.80
C HIS A 427 27.50 3.46 4.31
N ARG A 428 27.23 2.33 5.00
CA ARG A 428 26.88 2.30 6.42
C ARG A 428 27.96 2.91 7.34
N ILE A 429 29.19 2.45 7.21
CA ILE A 429 30.29 2.85 8.11
C ILE A 429 30.77 4.26 7.79
N HIS A 430 31.00 4.55 6.51
CA HIS A 430 31.54 5.85 6.10
C HIS A 430 30.47 6.95 6.03
N LYS A 431 29.18 6.59 6.17
CA LYS A 431 28.04 7.52 6.05
C LYS A 431 28.09 8.38 4.78
N LYS A 432 28.64 7.80 3.70
CA LYS A 432 28.83 8.44 2.40
C LYS A 432 27.75 7.99 1.43
N MET A 433 27.10 8.95 0.83
CA MET A 433 26.12 8.72 -0.23
C MET A 433 26.81 8.76 -1.60
N LEU A 434 26.53 7.76 -2.44
CA LEU A 434 27.01 7.61 -3.81
C LEU A 434 25.79 7.64 -4.74
N PRO A 435 25.52 8.74 -5.44
CA PRO A 435 24.37 8.85 -6.33
C PRO A 435 24.41 7.80 -7.45
N VAL A 436 23.26 7.20 -7.76
CA VAL A 436 23.08 6.24 -8.84
C VAL A 436 22.06 6.76 -9.86
N ILE A 437 20.91 7.20 -9.39
CA ILE A 437 19.85 7.81 -10.19
C ILE A 437 19.69 9.24 -9.69
N SER A 438 20.21 10.20 -10.44
CA SER A 438 20.11 11.62 -10.11
C SER A 438 19.21 12.29 -11.14
N ASN A 439 18.12 12.89 -10.67
CA ASN A 439 17.23 13.64 -11.52
C ASN A 439 16.55 14.77 -10.72
N ALA A 440 16.57 15.96 -11.30
CA ALA A 440 15.98 17.15 -10.68
C ALA A 440 14.53 17.41 -11.14
N SER A 441 13.99 16.64 -12.12
CA SER A 441 12.71 16.93 -12.77
C SER A 441 11.94 15.70 -13.24
N ALA A 442 12.08 14.58 -12.51
CA ALA A 442 11.40 13.33 -12.83
C ALA A 442 11.30 12.41 -11.60
N GLY A 443 10.63 11.29 -11.78
CA GLY A 443 10.58 10.21 -10.80
C GLY A 443 10.78 8.85 -11.43
N PHE A 444 11.02 7.87 -10.58
CA PHE A 444 11.11 6.46 -10.96
C PHE A 444 10.41 5.56 -9.93
N LYS A 445 10.06 4.38 -10.37
CA LYS A 445 9.43 3.35 -9.53
C LYS A 445 9.80 1.95 -10.02
N ASP A 446 9.36 0.91 -9.31
CA ASP A 446 9.55 -0.49 -9.68
C ASP A 446 11.01 -0.82 -9.99
N LEU A 447 11.94 -0.26 -9.18
CA LEU A 447 13.36 -0.46 -9.34
C LEU A 447 13.78 -1.86 -8.90
N VAL A 448 14.49 -2.56 -9.76
CA VAL A 448 15.07 -3.88 -9.51
C VAL A 448 16.57 -3.89 -9.80
N LEU A 449 17.34 -4.42 -8.84
CA LEU A 449 18.78 -4.60 -8.98
C LEU A 449 19.11 -5.90 -9.71
N SER A 450 20.12 -5.85 -10.57
CA SER A 450 20.69 -7.05 -11.18
C SER A 450 21.40 -7.93 -10.14
N PRO A 451 21.64 -9.21 -10.45
CA PRO A 451 22.33 -10.13 -9.54
C PRO A 451 23.69 -9.67 -9.05
N ASN A 452 24.39 -8.86 -9.82
CA ASN A 452 25.70 -8.31 -9.46
C ASN A 452 25.62 -6.93 -8.77
N GLU A 453 24.42 -6.41 -8.51
CA GLU A 453 24.15 -5.09 -7.93
C GLU A 453 24.80 -3.89 -8.69
N LEU A 454 25.19 -4.08 -9.95
CA LEU A 454 25.81 -3.04 -10.77
C LEU A 454 24.81 -2.39 -11.73
N ASN A 455 23.77 -3.10 -12.14
CA ASN A 455 22.79 -2.65 -13.11
C ASN A 455 21.41 -2.49 -12.46
N PHE A 456 20.63 -1.55 -12.99
CA PHE A 456 19.31 -1.21 -12.47
C PHE A 456 18.31 -1.15 -13.59
N ALA A 457 17.22 -1.88 -13.46
CA ALA A 457 16.04 -1.72 -14.31
C ALA A 457 14.93 -1.04 -13.50
N TYR A 458 14.26 -0.05 -14.08
CA TYR A 458 13.23 0.73 -13.39
C TYR A 458 12.30 1.43 -14.38
N LEU A 459 11.12 1.78 -13.92
CA LEU A 459 10.21 2.65 -14.67
C LEU A 459 10.53 4.11 -14.36
N TYR A 460 10.70 4.89 -15.38
CA TYR A 460 11.03 6.31 -15.29
C TYR A 460 9.99 7.15 -16.03
N SER A 461 9.64 8.30 -15.49
CA SER A 461 8.69 9.24 -16.11
C SER A 461 8.99 10.69 -15.75
N SER A 462 8.42 11.60 -16.54
CA SER A 462 8.38 13.03 -16.25
C SER A 462 6.92 13.51 -16.16
N ALA A 463 6.70 14.78 -15.86
CA ALA A 463 5.35 15.35 -15.76
C ALA A 463 4.55 15.22 -17.08
N THR A 464 5.22 15.19 -18.22
CA THR A 464 4.61 15.14 -19.55
C THR A 464 4.86 13.84 -20.31
N SER A 465 5.60 12.90 -19.72
CA SER A 465 5.93 11.60 -20.31
C SER A 465 5.54 10.46 -19.39
N PRO A 466 4.65 9.55 -19.84
CA PRO A 466 4.30 8.35 -19.08
C PRO A 466 5.51 7.47 -18.72
N TRP A 467 5.23 6.45 -17.93
CA TRP A 467 6.24 5.50 -17.45
C TRP A 467 6.82 4.66 -18.59
N GLU A 468 8.15 4.59 -18.64
CA GLU A 468 8.89 3.78 -19.58
C GLU A 468 9.94 2.95 -18.86
N LEU A 469 10.26 1.77 -19.39
CA LEU A 469 11.34 0.94 -18.86
C LEU A 469 12.70 1.55 -19.24
N TYR A 470 13.54 1.75 -18.24
CA TYR A 470 14.93 2.20 -18.37
C TYR A 470 15.88 1.16 -17.79
N LEU A 471 17.05 1.08 -18.39
CA LEU A 471 18.18 0.31 -17.93
C LEU A 471 19.37 1.27 -17.65
N LYS A 472 19.97 1.12 -16.47
CA LYS A 472 21.23 1.77 -16.12
C LYS A 472 22.27 0.68 -15.88
N GLU A 473 23.30 0.66 -16.72
CA GLU A 473 24.43 -0.26 -16.62
C GLU A 473 25.62 0.43 -15.98
N GLY A 474 26.01 0.01 -14.79
CA GLY A 474 27.13 0.57 -14.06
C GLY A 474 27.11 2.11 -13.99
N ASN A 475 28.16 2.75 -14.50
CA ASN A 475 28.27 4.21 -14.54
C ASN A 475 27.75 4.83 -15.84
N ASN A 476 27.23 4.03 -16.80
CA ASN A 476 26.70 4.55 -18.06
C ASN A 476 25.47 5.42 -17.84
N ALA A 477 25.16 6.29 -18.80
CA ALA A 477 23.87 7.01 -18.79
C ALA A 477 22.69 6.03 -18.88
N PRO A 478 21.55 6.32 -18.23
CA PRO A 478 20.37 5.50 -18.35
C PRO A 478 19.89 5.40 -19.81
N GLN A 479 19.56 4.20 -20.26
CA GLN A 479 19.02 3.91 -21.58
C GLN A 479 17.51 3.64 -21.49
N LYS A 480 16.72 4.33 -22.31
CA LYS A 480 15.29 4.05 -22.50
C LYS A 480 15.12 2.78 -23.33
N ILE A 481 14.37 1.81 -22.82
CA ILE A 481 14.13 0.51 -23.48
C ILE A 481 12.83 0.45 -24.21
N THR A 482 11.77 1.05 -23.67
CA THR A 482 10.41 1.02 -24.26
C THR A 482 9.98 2.38 -24.76
N LYS A 483 9.04 2.38 -25.69
CA LYS A 483 8.25 3.55 -26.11
C LYS A 483 6.78 3.14 -26.11
N SER A 484 6.06 3.56 -25.09
CA SER A 484 4.66 3.16 -24.86
C SER A 484 3.65 4.17 -25.40
N THR A 485 4.06 5.41 -25.64
CA THR A 485 3.15 6.48 -26.07
C THR A 485 2.61 6.28 -27.49
N THR A 486 1.33 6.59 -27.67
CA THR A 486 0.70 6.59 -29.00
C THR A 486 1.14 7.80 -29.81
N THR A 487 1.04 7.70 -31.15
CA THR A 487 1.29 8.84 -32.06
C THR A 487 0.40 10.05 -31.74
N SER A 488 -0.87 9.81 -31.40
CA SER A 488 -1.81 10.88 -31.04
C SER A 488 -1.41 11.60 -29.75
N PHE A 489 -0.89 10.86 -28.77
CA PHE A 489 -0.37 11.45 -27.54
C PHE A 489 0.88 12.30 -27.82
N ASP A 490 1.83 11.78 -28.60
CA ASP A 490 3.09 12.47 -28.93
C ASP A 490 2.86 13.76 -29.75
N GLN A 491 1.81 13.81 -30.56
CA GLN A 491 1.48 14.97 -31.38
C GLN A 491 0.71 16.06 -30.64
N TYR A 492 0.17 15.78 -29.47
CA TYR A 492 -0.57 16.76 -28.68
C TYR A 492 0.42 17.74 -27.99
N PRO A 493 0.18 19.05 -28.04
CA PRO A 493 1.06 20.07 -27.46
C PRO A 493 0.86 20.16 -25.94
N TRP A 494 1.37 19.17 -25.20
CA TRP A 494 1.25 19.10 -23.75
C TRP A 494 1.89 20.28 -23.04
N ILE A 495 1.17 20.88 -22.12
CA ILE A 495 1.66 21.95 -21.26
C ILE A 495 2.31 21.35 -20.02
N SER A 496 3.58 21.66 -19.81
CA SER A 496 4.26 21.34 -18.55
C SER A 496 3.79 22.31 -17.47
N PRO A 497 3.39 21.79 -16.30
CA PRO A 497 3.06 22.67 -15.18
C PRO A 497 4.29 23.40 -14.63
N SER A 498 4.08 24.60 -14.14
CA SER A 498 5.04 25.27 -13.26
C SER A 498 4.82 24.77 -11.83
N TYR A 499 5.92 24.48 -11.13
CA TYR A 499 5.86 24.11 -9.72
C TYR A 499 6.01 25.37 -8.88
N ILE A 500 5.01 25.61 -8.07
CA ILE A 500 4.93 26.81 -7.24
C ILE A 500 4.74 26.45 -5.76
N THR A 501 5.03 27.39 -4.91
CA THR A 501 4.57 27.41 -3.52
C THR A 501 3.88 28.74 -3.22
N PHE A 502 2.99 28.73 -2.26
CA PHE A 502 2.39 29.94 -1.71
C PHE A 502 2.21 29.79 -0.19
N PRO A 503 2.25 30.87 0.58
CA PRO A 503 2.13 30.82 2.03
C PRO A 503 0.71 30.46 2.45
N GLY A 504 0.56 29.46 3.33
CA GLY A 504 -0.65 29.23 4.10
C GLY A 504 -0.84 30.31 5.18
N ASN A 505 -2.02 30.37 5.76
CA ASN A 505 -2.35 31.34 6.82
C ASN A 505 -1.55 31.14 8.12
N ASP A 506 -0.90 30.00 8.27
CA ASP A 506 0.02 29.64 9.35
C ASP A 506 1.50 29.90 9.02
N GLY A 507 1.78 30.49 7.86
CA GLY A 507 3.13 30.78 7.37
C GLY A 507 3.88 29.59 6.80
N LYS A 508 3.29 28.38 6.75
CA LYS A 508 3.86 27.22 6.09
C LYS A 508 3.59 27.24 4.59
N GLU A 509 4.54 26.74 3.80
CA GLU A 509 4.38 26.62 2.35
C GLU A 509 3.33 25.60 1.97
N VAL A 510 2.48 25.93 0.99
CA VAL A 510 1.58 25.02 0.28
C VAL A 510 2.11 24.81 -1.12
N TYR A 511 2.17 23.56 -1.57
CA TYR A 511 2.79 23.17 -2.83
C TYR A 511 1.72 22.96 -3.91
N ALA A 512 2.02 23.36 -5.16
CA ALA A 512 1.10 23.16 -6.26
C ALA A 512 1.78 23.07 -7.62
N ARG A 513 1.06 22.47 -8.57
CA ARG A 513 1.31 22.61 -10.00
C ARG A 513 0.37 23.65 -10.58
N GLN A 514 0.92 24.62 -11.28
CA GLN A 514 0.15 25.67 -11.97
C GLN A 514 0.24 25.49 -13.48
N TYR A 515 -0.92 25.45 -14.11
CA TYR A 515 -1.07 25.44 -15.56
C TYR A 515 -1.63 26.77 -15.99
N THR A 516 -0.91 27.47 -16.89
CA THR A 516 -1.24 28.84 -17.29
C THR A 516 -1.58 28.88 -18.78
N PRO A 517 -2.74 29.41 -19.18
CA PRO A 517 -3.11 29.58 -20.58
C PRO A 517 -2.23 30.63 -21.27
N SER A 518 -2.10 30.52 -22.60
CA SER A 518 -1.45 31.56 -23.37
C SER A 518 -2.23 32.88 -23.27
N PRO A 519 -1.57 34.03 -23.43
CA PRO A 519 -2.22 35.33 -23.30
C PRO A 519 -3.44 35.52 -24.25
N GLU A 520 -3.42 34.86 -25.42
CA GLU A 520 -4.45 35.00 -26.48
C GLU A 520 -5.78 34.36 -26.06
N VAL A 521 -5.74 33.27 -25.28
CA VAL A 521 -6.95 32.54 -24.87
C VAL A 521 -7.35 32.80 -23.42
N LYS A 522 -6.49 33.46 -22.62
CA LYS A 522 -6.69 33.67 -21.17
C LYS A 522 -8.02 34.36 -20.88
N ASN A 523 -8.91 33.70 -20.16
CA ASN A 523 -10.23 34.21 -19.82
C ASN A 523 -10.30 34.87 -18.42
N GLY A 524 -9.24 34.73 -17.59
CA GLY A 524 -9.10 35.32 -16.24
C GLY A 524 -9.75 34.52 -15.12
N ALA A 525 -10.48 33.43 -15.41
CA ALA A 525 -11.02 32.55 -14.39
C ALA A 525 -10.02 31.45 -13.98
N THR A 526 -10.18 30.91 -12.80
CA THR A 526 -9.29 29.85 -12.25
C THR A 526 -10.09 28.64 -11.81
N ILE A 527 -9.51 27.47 -12.00
CA ILE A 527 -10.04 26.20 -11.53
C ILE A 527 -9.03 25.59 -10.56
N LEU A 528 -9.48 25.23 -9.36
CA LEU A 528 -8.69 24.52 -8.34
C LEU A 528 -9.04 23.04 -8.41
N PHE A 529 -8.03 22.21 -8.60
CA PHE A 529 -8.16 20.77 -8.54
C PHE A 529 -7.73 20.26 -7.16
N VAL A 530 -8.53 19.37 -6.61
CA VAL A 530 -8.32 18.71 -5.33
C VAL A 530 -8.12 17.22 -5.57
N HIS A 531 -6.90 16.72 -5.39
CA HIS A 531 -6.63 15.28 -5.55
C HIS A 531 -7.33 14.45 -4.46
N GLY A 532 -7.54 13.17 -4.73
CA GLY A 532 -8.16 12.24 -3.78
C GLY A 532 -7.17 11.67 -2.76
N ALA A 533 -7.68 10.76 -1.94
CA ALA A 533 -6.95 9.95 -0.95
C ALA A 533 -6.19 10.72 0.15
N GLY A 534 -6.28 12.04 0.21
CA GLY A 534 -5.62 12.87 1.23
C GLY A 534 -4.09 12.72 1.30
N TYR A 535 -3.61 11.50 1.48
CA TYR A 535 -2.21 11.11 1.67
C TYR A 535 -1.40 10.96 0.36
N LEU A 536 -1.92 11.32 -0.79
CA LEU A 536 -1.15 11.30 -2.06
C LEU A 536 -0.34 12.59 -2.22
N GLN A 537 0.68 12.50 -3.06
CA GLN A 537 1.41 13.64 -3.60
C GLN A 537 1.10 13.77 -5.08
N ASN A 538 0.76 14.97 -5.58
CA ASN A 538 0.52 15.23 -7.00
C ASN A 538 1.36 16.40 -7.56
N ALA A 539 1.84 17.31 -6.72
CA ALA A 539 2.75 18.39 -7.12
C ALA A 539 4.21 17.91 -7.27
N HIS A 540 4.40 16.86 -8.06
CA HIS A 540 5.69 16.20 -8.33
C HIS A 540 6.03 16.22 -9.82
N ALA A 541 7.29 15.91 -10.15
CA ALA A 541 7.84 16.00 -11.50
C ALA A 541 7.74 14.71 -12.34
N TRP A 542 7.04 13.70 -11.88
CA TRP A 542 6.80 12.46 -12.63
C TRP A 542 5.36 12.36 -13.11
N TRP A 543 5.05 11.31 -13.89
CA TRP A 543 3.73 11.07 -14.45
C TRP A 543 2.68 10.91 -13.35
N SER A 544 1.64 11.74 -13.40
CA SER A 544 0.60 11.79 -12.37
C SER A 544 -0.22 10.50 -12.30
N HIS A 545 -0.57 10.07 -11.09
CA HIS A 545 -1.63 9.10 -10.88
C HIS A 545 -2.97 9.62 -11.43
N TYR A 546 -3.16 10.93 -11.40
CA TYR A 546 -4.29 11.65 -11.98
C TYR A 546 -4.01 12.07 -13.42
N TYR A 547 -3.55 11.13 -14.28
CA TYR A 547 -3.17 11.44 -15.65
C TYR A 547 -4.35 11.83 -16.53
N ARG A 548 -5.59 11.39 -16.21
CA ARG A 548 -6.81 11.85 -16.87
C ARG A 548 -7.11 13.30 -16.52
N GLU A 549 -6.98 13.65 -15.26
CA GLU A 549 -7.09 15.03 -14.78
C GLU A 549 -5.98 15.89 -15.35
N TYR A 550 -4.74 15.40 -15.47
CA TYR A 550 -3.67 16.11 -16.17
C TYR A 550 -4.08 16.45 -17.63
N MET A 551 -4.66 15.48 -18.36
CA MET A 551 -5.17 15.73 -19.71
C MET A 551 -6.36 16.70 -19.71
N PHE A 552 -7.24 16.61 -18.71
CA PHE A 552 -8.35 17.54 -18.55
C PHE A 552 -7.88 18.95 -18.18
N HIS A 553 -6.84 19.10 -17.37
CA HIS A 553 -6.20 20.38 -17.09
C HIS A 553 -5.67 21.03 -18.37
N ASN A 554 -5.06 20.26 -19.27
CA ASN A 554 -4.63 20.77 -20.57
C ASN A 554 -5.82 21.26 -21.42
N LEU A 555 -6.96 20.56 -21.40
CA LEU A 555 -8.20 21.02 -22.07
C LEU A 555 -8.73 22.30 -21.44
N LEU A 556 -8.75 22.41 -20.11
CA LEU A 556 -9.19 23.61 -19.39
C LEU A 556 -8.30 24.81 -19.74
N VAL A 557 -6.98 24.60 -19.78
CA VAL A 557 -6.03 25.65 -20.14
C VAL A 557 -6.20 26.09 -21.60
N SER A 558 -6.42 25.15 -22.52
CA SER A 558 -6.73 25.52 -23.94
C SER A 558 -8.06 26.28 -24.08
N SER A 559 -8.96 26.11 -23.09
CA SER A 559 -10.22 26.88 -22.96
C SER A 559 -10.04 28.20 -22.19
N GLY A 560 -8.81 28.58 -21.88
CA GLY A 560 -8.44 29.88 -21.28
C GLY A 560 -8.43 29.93 -19.74
N TYR A 561 -8.70 28.83 -19.04
CA TYR A 561 -8.65 28.76 -17.59
C TYR A 561 -7.22 28.62 -17.06
N THR A 562 -6.88 29.33 -15.98
CA THR A 562 -5.73 28.95 -15.14
C THR A 562 -6.14 27.76 -14.26
N VAL A 563 -5.28 26.75 -14.13
CA VAL A 563 -5.56 25.61 -13.25
C VAL A 563 -4.47 25.49 -12.18
N LEU A 564 -4.87 25.35 -10.93
CA LEU A 564 -4.00 25.00 -9.80
C LEU A 564 -4.35 23.60 -9.31
N ASP A 565 -3.36 22.73 -9.27
CA ASP A 565 -3.43 21.38 -8.78
C ASP A 565 -2.59 21.35 -7.49
N ILE A 566 -3.26 21.30 -6.34
CA ILE A 566 -2.70 21.64 -5.04
C ILE A 566 -2.50 20.40 -4.19
N ASP A 567 -1.28 20.25 -3.67
CA ASP A 567 -1.00 19.33 -2.56
C ASP A 567 -1.29 20.06 -1.25
N TYR A 568 -2.51 19.87 -0.75
CA TYR A 568 -2.99 20.47 0.50
C TYR A 568 -2.47 19.70 1.72
N ARG A 569 -2.57 20.28 2.91
CA ARG A 569 -2.25 19.59 4.18
C ARG A 569 -3.05 18.29 4.30
N ALA A 570 -2.39 17.22 4.46
CA ALA A 570 -2.63 15.79 4.42
C ALA A 570 -1.74 15.09 3.39
N SER A 571 -1.28 15.78 2.33
CA SER A 571 -0.50 15.18 1.23
C SER A 571 0.84 14.65 1.71
N ALA A 572 1.28 13.54 1.11
CA ALA A 572 2.60 12.95 1.34
C ALA A 572 3.74 13.75 0.66
N GLY A 573 4.98 13.47 1.05
CA GLY A 573 6.18 14.06 0.46
C GLY A 573 6.68 15.34 1.14
N TYR A 574 5.98 15.81 2.16
CA TYR A 574 6.28 17.05 2.89
C TYR A 574 6.52 16.83 4.38
N GLY A 575 6.77 15.58 4.77
CA GLY A 575 7.01 15.16 6.13
C GLY A 575 5.74 14.97 6.98
N ARG A 576 5.98 14.49 8.22
CA ARG A 576 4.95 14.09 9.18
C ARG A 576 3.95 15.22 9.49
N ASP A 577 4.45 16.40 9.86
CA ASP A 577 3.59 17.50 10.33
C ASP A 577 2.66 18.05 9.24
N TYR A 578 3.06 17.94 7.97
CA TYR A 578 2.21 18.29 6.83
C TYR A 578 1.10 17.27 6.64
N ARG A 579 1.47 15.97 6.71
CA ARG A 579 0.55 14.85 6.55
C ARG A 579 -0.47 14.79 7.68
N THR A 580 -0.05 14.97 8.93
CA THR A 580 -0.91 14.82 10.12
C THR A 580 -1.70 16.06 10.50
N ALA A 581 -1.56 17.18 9.75
CA ALA A 581 -2.23 18.44 10.04
C ALA A 581 -3.78 18.37 10.04
N ILE A 582 -4.35 17.30 9.49
CA ILE A 582 -5.80 17.02 9.45
C ILE A 582 -6.28 16.15 10.62
N TYR A 583 -5.40 15.78 11.55
CA TYR A 583 -5.76 14.95 12.69
C TYR A 583 -6.95 15.56 13.46
N ARG A 584 -7.99 14.73 13.68
CA ARG A 584 -9.26 15.08 14.31
C ARG A 584 -10.07 16.18 13.61
N HIS A 585 -9.65 16.66 12.44
CA HIS A 585 -10.39 17.68 11.69
C HIS A 585 -10.05 17.65 10.19
N MET A 586 -10.53 16.65 9.47
CA MET A 586 -10.62 16.72 8.02
C MET A 586 -11.60 17.81 7.60
N GLY A 587 -11.30 18.56 6.54
CA GLY A 587 -12.07 19.76 6.15
C GLY A 587 -11.67 21.03 6.91
N GLY A 588 -10.57 20.97 7.69
CA GLY A 588 -10.01 22.10 8.41
C GLY A 588 -8.83 22.75 7.69
N ARG A 589 -7.62 22.25 7.94
CA ARG A 589 -6.40 22.78 7.32
C ARG A 589 -6.33 22.54 5.81
N ASP A 590 -6.78 21.41 5.37
CA ASP A 590 -6.89 21.03 3.96
C ASP A 590 -7.80 22.00 3.17
N VAL A 591 -8.98 22.35 3.69
CA VAL A 591 -9.87 23.38 3.09
C VAL A 591 -9.23 24.78 3.18
N GLN A 592 -8.57 25.10 4.28
CA GLN A 592 -7.91 26.40 4.44
C GLN A 592 -6.85 26.64 3.37
N ASP A 593 -6.12 25.63 2.93
CA ASP A 593 -5.12 25.76 1.87
C ASP A 593 -5.73 26.19 0.51
N PHE A 594 -6.97 25.81 0.24
CA PHE A 594 -7.70 26.28 -0.96
C PHE A 594 -8.20 27.75 -0.80
N LEU A 595 -8.51 28.17 0.41
CA LEU A 595 -8.82 29.59 0.68
C LEU A 595 -7.55 30.45 0.57
N ASP A 596 -6.40 29.94 0.98
CA ASP A 596 -5.12 30.62 0.86
C ASP A 596 -4.63 30.65 -0.60
N ALA A 597 -4.91 29.59 -1.39
CA ALA A 597 -4.72 29.61 -2.84
C ALA A 597 -5.49 30.75 -3.51
N LYS A 598 -6.73 31.03 -3.07
CA LYS A 598 -7.51 32.15 -3.57
C LYS A 598 -6.83 33.50 -3.29
N LYS A 599 -6.20 33.69 -2.12
CA LYS A 599 -5.40 34.89 -1.82
C LYS A 599 -4.16 34.98 -2.72
N TYR A 600 -3.50 33.86 -3.00
CA TYR A 600 -2.39 33.79 -3.94
C TYR A 600 -2.82 34.22 -5.35
N LEU A 601 -3.99 33.78 -5.83
CA LEU A 601 -4.53 34.21 -7.14
C LEU A 601 -4.68 35.72 -7.26
N ALA A 602 -5.05 36.41 -6.18
CA ALA A 602 -5.13 37.88 -6.14
C ALA A 602 -3.77 38.53 -6.43
N THR A 603 -2.67 37.94 -5.95
CA THR A 603 -1.30 38.45 -6.23
C THR A 603 -0.89 38.28 -7.70
N LEU A 604 -1.55 37.39 -8.43
CA LEU A 604 -1.37 37.18 -9.88
C LEU A 604 -2.32 38.02 -10.73
N ASN A 605 -3.09 38.93 -10.11
CA ASN A 605 -4.14 39.73 -10.76
C ASN A 605 -5.19 38.86 -11.50
N LEU A 606 -5.51 37.68 -10.95
CA LEU A 606 -6.59 36.81 -11.41
C LEU A 606 -7.89 37.16 -10.67
N ASP A 607 -9.03 36.96 -11.34
CA ASP A 607 -10.35 37.27 -10.79
C ASP A 607 -10.76 36.24 -9.72
N THR A 608 -10.64 36.62 -8.46
CA THR A 608 -10.96 35.77 -7.31
C THR A 608 -12.46 35.51 -7.14
N ASN A 609 -13.35 36.19 -7.85
CA ASN A 609 -14.78 35.90 -7.86
C ASN A 609 -15.15 34.80 -8.89
N ARG A 610 -14.23 34.48 -9.80
CA ARG A 610 -14.41 33.49 -10.85
C ARG A 610 -13.48 32.29 -10.63
N VAL A 611 -13.62 31.68 -9.44
CA VAL A 611 -12.84 30.49 -9.03
C VAL A 611 -13.79 29.31 -8.86
N GLY A 612 -13.58 28.26 -9.65
CA GLY A 612 -14.24 26.96 -9.51
C GLY A 612 -13.35 25.97 -8.77
N ILE A 613 -13.96 24.97 -8.13
CA ILE A 613 -13.25 23.91 -7.41
C ILE A 613 -13.81 22.55 -7.81
N TYR A 614 -12.94 21.55 -8.02
CA TYR A 614 -13.40 20.18 -8.26
C TYR A 614 -12.40 19.14 -7.77
N GLY A 615 -12.91 17.95 -7.46
CA GLY A 615 -12.08 16.81 -7.10
C GLY A 615 -12.89 15.55 -6.83
N GLY A 616 -12.18 14.43 -6.73
CA GLY A 616 -12.78 13.12 -6.51
C GLY A 616 -12.40 12.51 -5.17
N SER A 617 -13.29 11.65 -4.59
CA SER A 617 -13.06 10.95 -3.35
C SER A 617 -12.84 11.95 -2.19
N TYR A 618 -11.67 11.94 -1.55
CA TYR A 618 -11.29 12.98 -0.59
C TYR A 618 -11.37 14.39 -1.21
N GLY A 619 -10.95 14.54 -2.48
CA GLY A 619 -11.06 15.81 -3.20
C GLY A 619 -12.51 16.26 -3.39
N GLY A 620 -13.44 15.33 -3.59
CA GLY A 620 -14.87 15.62 -3.61
C GLY A 620 -15.40 16.03 -2.24
N PHE A 621 -14.93 15.37 -1.19
CA PHE A 621 -15.19 15.75 0.21
C PHE A 621 -14.73 17.19 0.49
N VAL A 622 -13.48 17.56 0.16
CA VAL A 622 -12.95 18.92 0.34
C VAL A 622 -13.76 19.94 -0.48
N THR A 623 -14.17 19.57 -1.71
CA THR A 623 -15.06 20.42 -2.53
C THR A 623 -16.39 20.68 -1.84
N LEU A 624 -17.03 19.64 -1.27
CA LEU A 624 -18.28 19.80 -0.51
C LEU A 624 -18.07 20.69 0.72
N MET A 625 -17.04 20.42 1.54
CA MET A 625 -16.74 21.23 2.74
C MET A 625 -16.49 22.69 2.36
N SER A 626 -15.75 22.94 1.27
CA SER A 626 -15.47 24.29 0.76
C SER A 626 -16.75 25.05 0.40
N LEU A 627 -17.70 24.41 -0.30
CA LEU A 627 -18.96 25.05 -0.70
C LEU A 627 -19.96 25.21 0.46
N PHE A 628 -19.93 24.31 1.43
CA PHE A 628 -20.88 24.33 2.55
C PHE A 628 -20.42 25.22 3.69
N GLN A 629 -19.14 25.21 4.04
CA GLN A 629 -18.62 26.04 5.14
C GLN A 629 -18.19 27.44 4.69
N HIS A 630 -17.80 27.58 3.40
CA HIS A 630 -17.32 28.84 2.82
C HIS A 630 -18.11 29.22 1.56
N PRO A 631 -19.44 29.42 1.68
CA PRO A 631 -20.35 29.51 0.53
C PRO A 631 -20.07 30.68 -0.44
N ASP A 632 -19.29 31.67 -0.02
CA ASP A 632 -18.92 32.83 -0.83
C ASP A 632 -17.48 32.73 -1.38
N ALA A 633 -16.76 31.64 -1.07
CA ALA A 633 -15.37 31.51 -1.50
C ALA A 633 -15.23 31.10 -2.97
N PHE A 634 -16.11 30.24 -3.46
CA PHE A 634 -16.04 29.67 -4.80
C PHE A 634 -17.32 29.94 -5.59
N ALA A 635 -17.21 30.11 -6.91
CA ALA A 635 -18.34 30.41 -7.77
C ALA A 635 -19.20 29.17 -8.08
N CYS A 636 -18.57 27.99 -8.14
CA CYS A 636 -19.24 26.69 -8.32
C CYS A 636 -18.27 25.55 -7.97
N GLY A 637 -18.78 24.32 -7.81
CA GLY A 637 -17.93 23.16 -7.59
C GLY A 637 -18.50 21.87 -8.15
N ALA A 638 -17.60 20.93 -8.45
CA ALA A 638 -17.94 19.56 -8.84
C ALA A 638 -17.30 18.53 -7.89
N ALA A 639 -18.14 17.76 -7.24
CA ALA A 639 -17.76 16.81 -6.20
C ALA A 639 -18.01 15.38 -6.69
N LEU A 640 -16.93 14.62 -6.94
CA LEU A 640 -16.97 13.32 -7.54
C LEU A 640 -16.78 12.23 -6.48
N ARG A 641 -17.63 11.20 -6.47
CA ARG A 641 -17.52 10.03 -5.58
C ARG A 641 -17.07 10.37 -4.14
N SER A 642 -17.76 11.35 -3.56
CA SER A 642 -17.35 12.03 -2.33
C SER A 642 -17.75 11.28 -1.07
N VAL A 643 -16.87 11.25 -0.06
CA VAL A 643 -17.27 10.93 1.31
C VAL A 643 -18.10 12.09 1.85
N THR A 644 -19.29 11.78 2.36
CA THR A 644 -20.22 12.78 2.93
C THR A 644 -20.37 12.67 4.44
N ASP A 645 -20.05 11.50 4.98
CA ASP A 645 -20.09 11.21 6.42
C ASP A 645 -18.99 10.18 6.76
N TRP A 646 -17.94 10.60 7.44
CA TRP A 646 -16.80 9.77 7.77
C TRP A 646 -17.12 8.58 8.68
N ALA A 647 -18.20 8.63 9.46
CA ALA A 647 -18.68 7.49 10.25
C ALA A 647 -19.18 6.32 9.38
N HIS A 648 -19.35 6.54 8.08
CA HIS A 648 -19.74 5.53 7.10
C HIS A 648 -18.57 4.98 6.28
N TYR A 649 -17.36 5.52 6.49
CA TYR A 649 -16.18 5.10 5.74
C TYR A 649 -15.43 3.94 6.41
N ASN A 650 -14.30 3.49 5.81
CA ASN A 650 -13.56 2.33 6.31
C ASN A 650 -12.85 2.61 7.64
N HIS A 651 -12.56 1.50 8.33
CA HIS A 651 -11.96 1.55 9.66
C HIS A 651 -10.53 2.07 9.60
N GLU A 652 -9.67 1.47 8.79
CA GLU A 652 -8.21 1.67 8.82
C GLU A 652 -7.82 3.13 8.54
N TYR A 653 -8.42 3.73 7.51
CA TYR A 653 -8.14 5.13 7.16
C TYR A 653 -8.75 6.10 8.17
N THR A 654 -10.02 5.87 8.52
CA THR A 654 -10.79 6.85 9.30
C THR A 654 -10.37 6.88 10.76
N SER A 655 -10.12 5.70 11.36
CA SER A 655 -9.68 5.60 12.76
C SER A 655 -8.32 6.22 13.00
N ASN A 656 -7.39 6.16 12.04
CA ASN A 656 -6.11 6.85 12.15
C ASN A 656 -6.27 8.36 12.31
N ILE A 657 -7.17 8.98 11.52
CA ILE A 657 -7.26 10.43 11.41
C ILE A 657 -8.28 11.02 12.39
N LEU A 658 -9.43 10.36 12.56
CA LEU A 658 -10.55 10.85 13.38
C LEU A 658 -10.77 10.07 14.68
N ASN A 659 -9.92 9.08 14.99
CA ASN A 659 -10.09 8.13 16.07
C ASN A 659 -11.35 7.26 15.86
N TYR A 660 -12.14 6.96 16.92
CA TYR A 660 -13.38 6.18 16.78
C TYR A 660 -14.61 7.05 17.00
N PRO A 661 -15.69 6.84 16.24
CA PRO A 661 -16.90 7.65 16.39
C PRO A 661 -17.52 7.54 17.79
N GLU A 662 -17.32 6.43 18.50
CA GLU A 662 -17.81 6.20 19.85
C GLU A 662 -17.03 7.01 20.90
N THR A 663 -15.76 7.31 20.66
CA THR A 663 -14.87 7.98 21.63
C THR A 663 -14.54 9.42 21.25
N ASP A 664 -14.66 9.80 19.98
CA ASP A 664 -14.40 11.16 19.47
C ASP A 664 -15.48 11.60 18.45
N PRO A 665 -16.77 11.61 18.83
CA PRO A 665 -17.89 11.92 17.90
C PRO A 665 -17.78 13.34 17.31
N GLU A 666 -17.17 14.29 18.04
CA GLU A 666 -17.01 15.66 17.56
C GLU A 666 -16.01 15.73 16.38
N ALA A 667 -14.95 14.91 16.36
CA ALA A 667 -14.05 14.82 15.22
C ALA A 667 -14.81 14.41 13.94
N TYR A 668 -15.74 13.46 14.05
CA TYR A 668 -16.57 13.01 12.93
C TYR A 668 -17.57 14.05 12.47
N ARG A 669 -18.27 14.70 13.41
CA ARG A 669 -19.26 15.72 13.10
C ARG A 669 -18.66 16.90 12.35
N LYS A 670 -17.56 17.47 12.86
CA LYS A 670 -16.93 18.65 12.24
C LYS A 670 -16.21 18.32 10.91
N SER A 671 -15.95 17.02 10.66
CA SER A 671 -15.29 16.57 9.44
C SER A 671 -16.24 16.04 8.36
N SER A 672 -17.55 15.97 8.61
CA SER A 672 -18.49 15.35 7.67
C SER A 672 -19.40 16.36 7.00
N PRO A 673 -19.34 16.50 5.65
CA PRO A 673 -20.08 17.51 4.88
C PRO A 673 -21.60 17.52 5.12
N ILE A 674 -22.20 16.37 5.37
CA ILE A 674 -23.65 16.23 5.55
C ILE A 674 -24.20 17.13 6.66
N TYR A 675 -23.38 17.43 7.68
CA TYR A 675 -23.77 18.31 8.80
C TYR A 675 -23.72 19.80 8.46
N PHE A 676 -23.11 20.17 7.31
CA PHE A 676 -22.94 21.55 6.85
C PHE A 676 -23.72 21.86 5.57
N ALA A 677 -24.52 20.92 5.06
CA ALA A 677 -25.23 21.02 3.79
C ALA A 677 -26.17 22.25 3.71
N GLU A 678 -26.63 22.78 4.85
CA GLU A 678 -27.43 24.03 4.92
C GLU A 678 -26.69 25.26 4.38
N GLY A 679 -25.34 25.24 4.40
CA GLY A 679 -24.51 26.34 3.89
C GLY A 679 -24.44 26.43 2.37
N LEU A 680 -24.96 25.47 1.62
CA LEU A 680 -24.91 25.49 0.14
C LEU A 680 -25.65 26.73 -0.42
N LYS A 681 -24.91 27.57 -1.15
CA LYS A 681 -25.42 28.76 -1.86
C LYS A 681 -25.00 28.87 -3.31
N LYS A 682 -24.09 27.99 -3.77
CA LYS A 682 -23.50 28.05 -5.11
C LYS A 682 -23.76 26.76 -5.87
N PRO A 683 -23.75 26.79 -7.20
CA PRO A 683 -23.96 25.59 -8.02
C PRO A 683 -23.02 24.45 -7.66
N LEU A 684 -23.62 23.30 -7.38
CA LEU A 684 -22.93 22.07 -7.02
C LEU A 684 -23.32 20.95 -8.01
N LEU A 685 -22.33 20.35 -8.68
CA LEU A 685 -22.48 19.14 -9.45
C LEU A 685 -21.89 17.97 -8.66
N MET A 686 -22.70 16.97 -8.36
CA MET A 686 -22.30 15.71 -7.75
C MET A 686 -22.28 14.60 -8.80
N LEU A 687 -21.24 13.73 -8.77
CA LEU A 687 -21.09 12.63 -9.71
C LEU A 687 -20.65 11.39 -8.95
N HIS A 688 -21.34 10.23 -9.14
CA HIS A 688 -21.05 9.05 -8.32
C HIS A 688 -21.38 7.74 -9.04
N GLY A 689 -20.48 6.75 -8.92
CA GLY A 689 -20.69 5.39 -9.41
C GLY A 689 -21.63 4.62 -8.49
N MET A 690 -22.66 3.94 -9.05
CA MET A 690 -23.64 3.23 -8.24
C MET A 690 -23.15 1.90 -7.66
N VAL A 691 -22.06 1.34 -8.21
CA VAL A 691 -21.41 0.14 -7.71
C VAL A 691 -20.04 0.43 -7.07
N ASP A 692 -19.85 1.66 -6.61
CA ASP A 692 -18.67 2.08 -5.85
C ASP A 692 -18.55 1.28 -4.55
N ASP A 693 -17.51 0.47 -4.45
CA ASP A 693 -17.19 -0.39 -3.31
C ASP A 693 -16.25 0.28 -2.28
N ASN A 694 -15.72 1.44 -2.64
CA ASN A 694 -14.86 2.26 -1.78
C ASN A 694 -15.67 3.33 -1.03
N VAL A 695 -16.20 4.34 -1.71
CA VAL A 695 -17.18 5.29 -1.16
C VAL A 695 -18.56 4.88 -1.65
N GLN A 696 -19.32 4.24 -0.81
CA GLN A 696 -20.59 3.64 -1.23
C GLN A 696 -21.57 4.70 -1.73
N PHE A 697 -22.33 4.37 -2.77
CA PHE A 697 -23.37 5.24 -3.33
C PHE A 697 -24.37 5.72 -2.26
N GLN A 698 -24.54 4.96 -1.16
CA GLN A 698 -25.33 5.35 0.00
C GLN A 698 -24.94 6.75 0.54
N ASP A 699 -23.65 7.12 0.50
CA ASP A 699 -23.18 8.41 1.00
C ASP A 699 -23.81 9.57 0.25
N ILE A 700 -23.77 9.54 -1.08
CA ILE A 700 -24.32 10.63 -1.88
C ILE A 700 -25.86 10.66 -1.84
N VAL A 701 -26.52 9.49 -1.72
CA VAL A 701 -27.98 9.41 -1.56
C VAL A 701 -28.43 10.07 -0.26
N ARG A 702 -27.70 9.88 0.84
CA ARG A 702 -27.98 10.55 2.13
C ARG A 702 -27.81 12.07 2.02
N LEU A 703 -26.73 12.53 1.38
CA LEU A 703 -26.52 13.97 1.16
C LEU A 703 -27.61 14.55 0.25
N GLN A 704 -28.00 13.87 -0.82
CA GLN A 704 -29.12 14.27 -1.68
C GLN A 704 -30.41 14.46 -0.90
N GLN A 705 -30.78 13.47 -0.06
CA GLN A 705 -31.96 13.58 0.79
C GLN A 705 -31.85 14.80 1.73
N ARG A 706 -30.69 15.05 2.32
CA ARG A 706 -30.45 16.19 3.19
C ARG A 706 -30.61 17.54 2.47
N LEU A 707 -30.12 17.65 1.24
CA LEU A 707 -30.30 18.86 0.42
C LEU A 707 -31.78 19.12 0.06
N ILE A 708 -32.53 18.06 -0.22
CA ILE A 708 -33.99 18.13 -0.46
C ILE A 708 -34.71 18.63 0.79
N GLU A 709 -34.43 18.05 1.96
CA GLU A 709 -35.02 18.47 3.25
C GLU A 709 -34.76 19.94 3.56
N LEU A 710 -33.56 20.43 3.18
CA LEU A 710 -33.14 21.83 3.36
C LEU A 710 -33.67 22.77 2.26
N GLY A 711 -34.42 22.27 1.29
CA GLY A 711 -34.96 23.05 0.17
C GLY A 711 -33.88 23.66 -0.74
N LYS A 712 -32.71 23.05 -0.84
CA LYS A 712 -31.64 23.50 -1.74
C LYS A 712 -31.98 23.19 -3.18
N ILE A 713 -31.73 24.13 -4.11
CA ILE A 713 -32.12 24.02 -5.52
C ILE A 713 -30.93 24.07 -6.51
N ASP A 714 -29.79 24.64 -6.11
CA ASP A 714 -28.63 24.84 -6.97
C ASP A 714 -27.68 23.63 -6.93
N TRP A 715 -28.20 22.43 -7.12
CA TRP A 715 -27.41 21.21 -7.18
C TRP A 715 -27.95 20.21 -8.20
N GLU A 716 -27.05 19.40 -8.75
CA GLU A 716 -27.33 18.29 -9.66
C GLU A 716 -26.60 17.04 -9.22
N LEU A 717 -27.17 15.85 -9.46
CA LEU A 717 -26.54 14.55 -9.24
C LEU A 717 -26.56 13.75 -10.56
N ALA A 718 -25.37 13.35 -11.02
CA ALA A 718 -25.20 12.35 -12.08
C ALA A 718 -24.78 11.03 -11.48
N ALA A 719 -25.65 10.01 -11.58
CA ALA A 719 -25.37 8.64 -11.14
C ALA A 719 -24.90 7.79 -12.33
N TYR A 720 -23.84 6.98 -12.11
CA TYR A 720 -23.25 6.11 -13.13
C TYR A 720 -23.48 4.64 -12.74
N PRO A 721 -24.47 3.98 -13.36
CA PRO A 721 -25.00 2.69 -12.87
C PRO A 721 -24.00 1.53 -12.87
N VAL A 722 -23.00 1.53 -13.76
CA VAL A 722 -22.02 0.44 -13.90
C VAL A 722 -20.65 0.77 -13.33
N GLU A 723 -20.46 2.00 -12.85
CA GLU A 723 -19.16 2.49 -12.44
C GLU A 723 -18.87 2.26 -10.95
N GLU A 724 -17.63 1.85 -10.70
CA GLU A 724 -17.01 1.72 -9.38
C GLU A 724 -16.39 3.07 -8.93
N HIS A 725 -15.53 3.04 -7.89
CA HIS A 725 -14.85 4.24 -7.39
C HIS A 725 -13.93 4.88 -8.43
N GLY A 726 -13.13 4.09 -9.14
CA GLY A 726 -12.41 4.49 -10.32
C GLY A 726 -13.21 4.07 -11.56
N PHE A 727 -13.72 5.02 -12.34
CA PHE A 727 -14.47 4.69 -13.54
C PHE A 727 -13.65 3.83 -14.50
N LYS A 728 -14.28 2.84 -15.10
CA LYS A 728 -13.65 1.92 -16.06
C LYS A 728 -13.94 2.32 -17.51
N GLU A 729 -15.17 2.74 -17.75
CA GLU A 729 -15.64 2.99 -19.11
C GLU A 729 -15.22 4.37 -19.64
N ALA A 730 -14.66 4.41 -20.84
CA ALA A 730 -14.22 5.65 -21.47
C ALA A 730 -15.35 6.66 -21.70
N TYR A 731 -16.57 6.19 -21.96
CA TYR A 731 -17.73 7.05 -22.16
C TYR A 731 -18.23 7.67 -20.84
N SER A 732 -18.08 6.97 -19.72
CA SER A 732 -18.37 7.50 -18.37
C SER A 732 -17.40 8.63 -18.00
N TRP A 733 -16.09 8.43 -18.21
CA TRP A 733 -15.08 9.48 -18.08
C TRP A 733 -15.36 10.68 -18.96
N PHE A 734 -15.81 10.44 -20.21
CA PHE A 734 -16.16 11.53 -21.12
C PHE A 734 -17.37 12.32 -20.64
N ASP A 735 -18.42 11.65 -20.17
CA ASP A 735 -19.61 12.32 -19.64
C ASP A 735 -19.28 13.11 -18.37
N GLU A 736 -18.48 12.55 -17.46
CA GLU A 736 -18.03 13.21 -16.23
C GLU A 736 -17.33 14.53 -16.54
N TYR A 737 -16.26 14.51 -17.34
CA TYR A 737 -15.51 15.73 -17.66
C TYR A 737 -16.30 16.73 -18.51
N ARG A 738 -17.19 16.26 -19.38
CA ARG A 738 -18.09 17.12 -20.14
C ARG A 738 -19.03 17.89 -19.21
N ARG A 739 -19.61 17.25 -18.20
CA ARG A 739 -20.47 17.90 -17.22
C ARG A 739 -19.70 18.92 -16.38
N ILE A 740 -18.49 18.58 -15.93
CA ILE A 740 -17.63 19.49 -15.17
C ILE A 740 -17.26 20.71 -16.03
N LEU A 741 -16.85 20.51 -17.30
CA LEU A 741 -16.54 21.61 -18.19
C LEU A 741 -17.75 22.52 -18.44
N ASN A 742 -18.94 21.94 -18.62
CA ASN A 742 -20.18 22.70 -18.81
C ASN A 742 -20.53 23.52 -17.56
N LEU A 743 -20.35 22.97 -16.36
CA LEU A 743 -20.53 23.71 -15.10
C LEU A 743 -19.60 24.93 -15.08
N PHE A 744 -18.31 24.76 -15.36
CA PHE A 744 -17.35 25.86 -15.34
C PHE A 744 -17.63 26.88 -16.44
N ASN A 745 -17.93 26.46 -17.65
CA ASN A 745 -18.29 27.37 -18.74
C ASN A 745 -19.54 28.20 -18.40
N LYS A 746 -20.53 27.59 -17.75
CA LYS A 746 -21.78 28.29 -17.37
C LYS A 746 -21.57 29.32 -16.25
N HIS A 747 -20.72 29.01 -15.26
CA HIS A 747 -20.64 29.81 -14.03
C HIS A 747 -19.35 30.61 -13.90
N LEU A 748 -18.31 30.35 -14.70
CA LEU A 748 -17.04 31.07 -14.71
C LEU A 748 -16.78 31.87 -15.98
N ALA A 749 -17.60 31.74 -17.05
CA ALA A 749 -17.48 32.59 -18.22
C ALA A 749 -17.70 34.06 -17.86
N LYS A 750 -17.06 34.97 -18.59
CA LYS A 750 -17.45 36.39 -18.52
C LYS A 750 -18.84 36.53 -19.15
N PRO A 751 -19.73 37.33 -18.54
CA PRO A 751 -21.02 37.65 -19.15
C PRO A 751 -20.86 38.30 -20.51
#